data_a3d40f247c7b310478d6430e11fd54d4
#
_entry.id   a3d40f247c7b310478d6430e11fd54d4
#
_cell.length_a   1.000
_cell.length_b   1.000
_cell.length_c   1.000
_cell.angle_alpha   90.00
_cell.angle_beta   90.00
_cell.angle_gamma   90.00
#
_symmetry.space_group_name_H-M   'P 1'
#
loop_
_entity.id
_entity.type
_entity.pdbx_description
1 polymer ?
#
loop_
_entity_poly.entity_id
_entity_poly.type
_entity_poly.pdbx_seq_one_letter_code
_entity_poly.pdbx_strand_id
1 'polypeptide(L)'
;MTIVHTRVILKTQRNIVVHICAHKIGKESQLNQRIKDLKENIQNLNDAGVRKTYLYQYVAESLNETEGEPTQIRRAKAFAHVLKTVEQQVLPYEKLAGTMLGMCQLYENVMSKEEQHDYATKVIEEYLAKKKQDQDFDGSIQFGEDHAKSFEDDFTSKKSRWSLMSRVHHDASIEFKDLQQVISDMEEKYKDADIEDYEIGRELERAFKIPYDEEMKKTYNDLPWFLGNHINLNYGKMIAKGFDKLIAEVKEYLSKAEDPEKKEYYEAALIVAQAGSDFIKRYAETLRNYKEQAEISETRKQEIEVMAAICEKTVTKPADTFYEAIQFTWMLHIIASMQGGSALSFARIDQYLYPYYEKDVKEGRIDAAEAQELLSCLWLKVNEPKMRTVQSVTLGGITRDGKDASNELTRICLQTAADVGMPYPNIGLRVNKANPDWLYTQAVETAKAGCGQPQLLNDDVWIANMKKLGYSQEDANDYYNMGCVEIMVPGKQPNWGVCEAIAFPVLIENVMKEWKKNPEKIQTFDDFMKLYYAEVDEAVEADYQDVVKKKATMKDQCYDPYCSLLIDGCLENGKDMLQGGSECPMHWSVYAYGIGTVADSLCAVKKFIFDEKKITMEEMYDALQKNFEGYEEMQAMLLKETPSYGNGIDEVDDIANDVLSHFNEAVMDLNKKAKTDKFVSTLFGYFFHIYHGEIAGATPDGRMKGEAFSDSMGPSQGRDEQGPTRLLNSVLHLNDDLVTGGYALNFKINPSFLNEEKGEKAIEQLLKAYIENGGPQVQIYTTNMEDLKDAQIHPEKHRDLIVRVGGYCEFFVNLDKVLQTEIINRTLYGEA
;
A
#
# COMPACT_ATOMS: atom_id res chain seq x y z
N MET A 1 -19.30 -27.38 -23.99
CA MET A 1 -17.87 -27.07 -24.07
C MET A 1 -17.28 -26.64 -22.73
N THR A 2 -18.03 -26.72 -21.65
CA THR A 2 -17.72 -26.20 -20.30
C THR A 2 -17.16 -27.25 -19.31
N ILE A 3 -16.99 -28.49 -19.72
CA ILE A 3 -16.59 -29.60 -18.82
C ILE A 3 -15.08 -29.93 -18.87
N VAL A 4 -14.32 -29.24 -19.73
CA VAL A 4 -12.88 -29.54 -19.92
C VAL A 4 -11.98 -28.77 -18.95
N HIS A 5 -12.38 -27.62 -18.44
CA HIS A 5 -11.51 -26.74 -17.62
C HIS A 5 -11.23 -27.25 -16.19
N THR A 6 -12.21 -27.90 -15.56
CA THR A 6 -12.02 -28.39 -14.17
C THR A 6 -11.13 -29.64 -14.08
N ARG A 7 -10.90 -30.33 -15.20
CA ARG A 7 -10.04 -31.54 -15.21
C ARG A 7 -8.54 -31.26 -15.32
N VAL A 8 -8.14 -30.06 -15.74
CA VAL A 8 -6.72 -29.73 -15.95
C VAL A 8 -6.05 -29.34 -14.62
N ILE A 9 -6.74 -28.62 -13.74
CA ILE A 9 -6.17 -28.22 -12.42
C ILE A 9 -5.84 -29.45 -11.54
N LEU A 10 -6.60 -30.55 -11.69
CA LEU A 10 -6.38 -31.78 -10.90
C LEU A 10 -5.32 -32.73 -11.48
N LYS A 11 -4.88 -32.54 -12.74
CA LYS A 11 -3.89 -33.43 -13.38
C LYS A 11 -2.45 -33.01 -13.20
N THR A 12 -2.18 -31.75 -12.90
CA THR A 12 -0.82 -31.22 -12.68
C THR A 12 -0.27 -31.55 -11.28
N GLN A 13 -1.10 -31.98 -10.35
CA GLN A 13 -0.70 -32.28 -8.97
C GLN A 13 0.04 -33.61 -8.75
N ARG A 14 0.33 -34.40 -9.78
CA ARG A 14 0.87 -35.76 -9.56
C ARG A 14 2.37 -35.95 -9.70
N ASN A 15 3.19 -34.97 -10.04
CA ASN A 15 4.60 -35.22 -10.35
C ASN A 15 5.64 -34.24 -9.80
N ILE A 16 5.39 -33.50 -8.71
CA ILE A 16 6.45 -32.74 -8.05
C ILE A 16 6.52 -33.13 -6.58
N VAL A 17 7.35 -34.13 -6.28
CA VAL A 17 7.84 -34.39 -4.92
C VAL A 17 9.07 -33.51 -4.72
N VAL A 18 8.91 -32.36 -4.06
CA VAL A 18 10.04 -31.52 -3.66
C VAL A 18 10.40 -31.84 -2.21
N HIS A 19 11.61 -32.26 -1.98
CA HIS A 19 12.18 -32.39 -0.64
C HIS A 19 12.43 -30.99 -0.07
N ILE A 20 11.64 -30.60 0.92
CA ILE A 20 11.83 -29.36 1.66
C ILE A 20 12.70 -29.67 2.88
N CYS A 21 13.92 -29.15 2.89
CA CYS A 21 14.72 -29.00 4.11
C CYS A 21 14.26 -27.71 4.82
N ALA A 22 13.30 -27.83 5.72
CA ALA A 22 12.93 -26.74 6.61
C ALA A 22 13.97 -26.61 7.72
N HIS A 23 14.66 -25.49 7.78
CA HIS A 23 15.37 -25.09 8.98
C HIS A 23 14.31 -24.60 10.00
N LYS A 24 13.99 -25.43 10.97
CA LYS A 24 13.10 -25.11 12.08
C LYS A 24 13.82 -24.16 13.04
N ILE A 25 13.36 -22.92 13.07
CA ILE A 25 13.57 -22.04 14.22
C ILE A 25 12.18 -21.68 14.75
N GLY A 26 11.86 -22.08 15.97
CA GLY A 26 10.61 -21.76 16.64
C GLY A 26 9.56 -22.85 16.58
N LYS A 27 8.62 -22.83 17.53
CA LYS A 27 7.50 -23.75 17.70
C LYS A 27 6.84 -24.08 16.36
N GLU A 28 6.58 -25.35 16.09
CA GLU A 28 5.76 -25.76 14.94
C GLU A 28 4.47 -24.95 14.93
N SER A 29 4.16 -24.34 13.77
CA SER A 29 2.89 -23.65 13.52
C SER A 29 1.74 -24.53 13.99
N GLN A 30 0.86 -24.00 14.84
CA GLN A 30 -0.32 -24.72 15.35
C GLN A 30 -1.43 -24.84 14.29
N LEU A 31 -1.20 -24.41 13.06
CA LEU A 31 -2.16 -24.48 11.96
C LEU A 31 -2.64 -25.90 11.73
N ASN A 32 -3.95 -26.04 11.62
CA ASN A 32 -4.55 -27.32 11.23
C ASN A 32 -4.24 -27.64 9.75
N GLN A 33 -4.43 -28.91 9.35
CA GLN A 33 -4.08 -29.37 8.00
C GLN A 33 -4.83 -28.58 6.91
N ARG A 34 -6.10 -28.24 7.14
CA ARG A 34 -6.89 -27.41 6.21
C ARG A 34 -6.22 -26.11 5.85
N ILE A 35 -5.72 -25.38 6.85
CA ILE A 35 -5.07 -24.07 6.64
C ILE A 35 -3.76 -24.23 5.89
N LYS A 36 -3.00 -25.28 6.15
CA LYS A 36 -1.79 -25.61 5.39
C LYS A 36 -2.11 -25.89 3.92
N ASP A 37 -3.13 -26.70 3.65
CA ASP A 37 -3.57 -27.06 2.31
C ASP A 37 -4.11 -25.82 1.55
N LEU A 38 -4.85 -24.94 2.23
CA LEU A 38 -5.33 -23.68 1.65
C LEU A 38 -4.18 -22.72 1.35
N LYS A 39 -3.19 -22.59 2.26
CA LYS A 39 -1.98 -21.79 2.05
C LYS A 39 -1.21 -22.28 0.84
N GLU A 40 -0.93 -23.57 0.75
CA GLU A 40 -0.24 -24.16 -0.41
C GLU A 40 -0.99 -23.92 -1.72
N ASN A 41 -2.31 -24.06 -1.70
CA ASN A 41 -3.14 -23.80 -2.88
C ASN A 41 -3.04 -22.34 -3.34
N ILE A 42 -3.11 -21.38 -2.41
CA ILE A 42 -2.99 -19.95 -2.74
C ILE A 42 -1.60 -19.59 -3.23
N GLN A 43 -0.55 -20.15 -2.63
CA GLN A 43 0.82 -19.96 -3.11
C GLN A 43 1.00 -20.50 -4.54
N ASN A 44 0.43 -21.68 -4.84
CA ASN A 44 0.47 -22.23 -6.20
C ASN A 44 -0.28 -21.36 -7.21
N LEU A 45 -1.41 -20.74 -6.82
CA LEU A 45 -2.15 -19.82 -7.66
C LEU A 45 -1.36 -18.52 -7.92
N ASN A 46 -0.69 -17.99 -6.90
CA ASN A 46 0.21 -16.83 -7.06
C ASN A 46 1.43 -17.17 -7.94
N ASP A 47 2.00 -18.36 -7.78
CA ASP A 47 3.11 -18.83 -8.61
C ASP A 47 2.71 -19.01 -10.09
N ALA A 48 1.46 -19.38 -10.36
CA ALA A 48 0.93 -19.45 -11.72
C ALA A 48 0.83 -18.06 -12.37
N GLY A 49 0.57 -17.03 -11.55
CA GLY A 49 0.43 -15.65 -12.00
C GLY A 49 -0.86 -15.35 -12.75
N VAL A 50 -1.15 -14.08 -12.92
CA VAL A 50 -2.33 -13.59 -13.65
C VAL A 50 -1.91 -13.09 -15.03
N ARG A 51 -2.43 -13.74 -16.07
CA ARG A 51 -2.18 -13.35 -17.46
C ARG A 51 -3.04 -12.17 -17.91
N LYS A 52 -4.33 -12.17 -17.52
CA LYS A 52 -5.32 -11.19 -17.97
C LYS A 52 -6.40 -11.01 -16.90
N THR A 53 -6.89 -9.79 -16.75
CA THR A 53 -8.14 -9.52 -16.03
C THR A 53 -9.25 -9.17 -17.01
N TYR A 54 -10.45 -9.67 -16.77
CA TYR A 54 -11.64 -9.40 -17.59
C TYR A 54 -12.41 -8.16 -17.16
N LEU A 55 -12.00 -7.48 -16.08
CA LEU A 55 -12.69 -6.30 -15.56
C LEU A 55 -12.95 -5.26 -16.64
N TYR A 56 -11.90 -4.87 -17.36
CA TYR A 56 -12.00 -3.83 -18.38
C TYR A 56 -12.89 -4.22 -19.55
N GLN A 57 -12.89 -5.49 -19.93
CA GLN A 57 -13.78 -6.00 -20.96
C GLN A 57 -15.25 -5.86 -20.54
N TYR A 58 -15.62 -6.32 -19.35
CA TYR A 58 -16.99 -6.23 -18.86
C TYR A 58 -17.46 -4.79 -18.69
N VAL A 59 -16.56 -3.91 -18.22
CA VAL A 59 -16.84 -2.47 -18.12
C VAL A 59 -17.08 -1.86 -19.50
N ALA A 60 -16.22 -2.15 -20.49
CA ALA A 60 -16.36 -1.64 -21.86
C ALA A 60 -17.65 -2.11 -22.53
N GLU A 61 -18.02 -3.39 -22.39
CA GLU A 61 -19.27 -3.95 -22.90
C GLU A 61 -20.48 -3.13 -22.42
N SER A 62 -20.56 -2.87 -21.11
CA SER A 62 -21.67 -2.10 -20.55
C SER A 62 -21.64 -0.61 -20.92
N LEU A 63 -20.46 0.00 -20.96
CA LEU A 63 -20.33 1.42 -21.33
C LEU A 63 -20.75 1.68 -22.78
N ASN A 64 -20.50 0.73 -23.70
CA ASN A 64 -20.95 0.80 -25.09
C ASN A 64 -22.49 0.67 -25.18
N GLU A 65 -23.10 -0.20 -24.38
CA GLU A 65 -24.57 -0.37 -24.36
C GLU A 65 -25.30 0.83 -23.73
N THR A 66 -24.66 1.59 -22.88
CA THR A 66 -25.26 2.70 -22.13
C THR A 66 -24.83 4.08 -22.63
N GLU A 67 -24.35 4.19 -23.88
CA GLU A 67 -23.96 5.46 -24.47
C GLU A 67 -25.11 6.48 -24.45
N GLY A 68 -24.82 7.72 -23.99
CA GLY A 68 -25.82 8.80 -23.89
C GLY A 68 -26.60 8.83 -22.58
N GLU A 69 -26.47 7.84 -21.69
CA GLU A 69 -27.06 7.91 -20.36
C GLU A 69 -26.18 8.77 -19.42
N PRO A 70 -26.71 9.28 -18.27
CA PRO A 70 -25.92 10.01 -17.30
C PRO A 70 -24.72 9.20 -16.78
N THR A 71 -23.58 9.85 -16.59
CA THR A 71 -22.30 9.19 -16.24
C THR A 71 -22.40 8.32 -14.98
N GLN A 72 -23.08 8.78 -13.94
CA GLN A 72 -23.24 8.04 -12.70
C GLN A 72 -24.05 6.73 -12.91
N ILE A 73 -25.11 6.81 -13.70
CA ILE A 73 -25.92 5.63 -14.06
C ILE A 73 -25.11 4.64 -14.89
N ARG A 74 -24.35 5.12 -15.88
CA ARG A 74 -23.45 4.28 -16.70
C ARG A 74 -22.45 3.53 -15.84
N ARG A 75 -21.85 4.21 -14.87
CA ARG A 75 -20.93 3.60 -13.91
C ARG A 75 -21.59 2.52 -13.07
N ALA A 76 -22.76 2.80 -12.52
CA ALA A 76 -23.52 1.83 -11.75
C ALA A 76 -23.91 0.59 -12.58
N LYS A 77 -24.35 0.78 -13.84
CA LYS A 77 -24.69 -0.31 -14.75
C LYS A 77 -23.46 -1.13 -15.15
N ALA A 78 -22.32 -0.47 -15.41
CA ALA A 78 -21.08 -1.14 -15.74
C ALA A 78 -20.62 -2.05 -14.58
N PHE A 79 -20.67 -1.54 -13.35
CA PHE A 79 -20.32 -2.35 -12.19
C PHE A 79 -21.33 -3.50 -11.97
N ALA A 80 -22.62 -3.25 -12.13
CA ALA A 80 -23.64 -4.30 -12.08
C ALA A 80 -23.42 -5.38 -13.14
N HIS A 81 -22.97 -4.99 -14.34
CA HIS A 81 -22.62 -5.93 -15.41
C HIS A 81 -21.42 -6.79 -15.03
N VAL A 82 -20.37 -6.21 -14.44
CA VAL A 82 -19.22 -6.96 -13.89
C VAL A 82 -19.71 -8.01 -12.89
N LEU A 83 -20.49 -7.61 -11.88
CA LEU A 83 -20.99 -8.52 -10.85
C LEU A 83 -21.89 -9.63 -11.40
N LYS A 84 -22.62 -9.36 -12.47
CA LYS A 84 -23.48 -10.33 -13.13
C LYS A 84 -22.70 -11.32 -13.98
N THR A 85 -21.65 -10.86 -14.65
CA THR A 85 -20.94 -11.63 -15.70
C THR A 85 -19.79 -12.45 -15.12
N VAL A 86 -19.10 -11.96 -14.09
CA VAL A 86 -17.95 -12.64 -13.49
C VAL A 86 -18.30 -14.07 -13.10
N GLU A 87 -17.44 -15.02 -13.50
CA GLU A 87 -17.56 -16.42 -13.09
C GLU A 87 -17.28 -16.54 -11.58
N GLN A 88 -18.10 -17.31 -10.88
CA GLN A 88 -17.90 -17.58 -9.46
C GLN A 88 -17.24 -18.93 -9.29
N GLN A 89 -16.20 -18.98 -8.47
CA GLN A 89 -15.40 -20.17 -8.21
C GLN A 89 -15.43 -20.52 -6.73
N VAL A 90 -15.29 -21.81 -6.40
CA VAL A 90 -15.19 -22.34 -5.05
C VAL A 90 -13.81 -22.97 -4.91
N LEU A 91 -13.02 -22.48 -3.96
CA LEU A 91 -11.69 -23.00 -3.71
C LEU A 91 -11.75 -24.25 -2.83
N PRO A 92 -10.84 -25.22 -3.07
CA PRO A 92 -10.63 -26.32 -2.14
C PRO A 92 -10.26 -25.76 -0.74
N TYR A 93 -10.73 -26.44 0.30
CA TYR A 93 -10.40 -26.18 1.70
C TYR A 93 -10.90 -24.86 2.31
N GLU A 94 -11.48 -23.94 1.53
CA GLU A 94 -11.96 -22.66 2.06
C GLU A 94 -13.18 -22.85 2.99
N LYS A 95 -13.25 -22.01 4.04
CA LYS A 95 -14.44 -21.83 4.88
C LYS A 95 -15.15 -20.49 4.62
N LEU A 96 -14.53 -19.60 3.87
CA LEU A 96 -15.11 -18.34 3.44
C LEU A 96 -15.28 -18.36 1.93
N ALA A 97 -16.52 -18.31 1.47
CA ALA A 97 -16.86 -18.28 0.06
C ALA A 97 -16.54 -16.92 -0.56
N GLY A 98 -16.12 -16.92 -1.80
CA GLY A 98 -15.81 -15.71 -2.56
C GLY A 98 -14.34 -15.60 -2.97
N THR A 99 -14.09 -15.32 -4.26
CA THR A 99 -12.74 -15.13 -4.81
C THR A 99 -12.76 -14.21 -6.03
N MET A 100 -11.63 -13.53 -6.27
CA MET A 100 -11.41 -12.71 -7.47
C MET A 100 -10.98 -13.54 -8.69
N LEU A 101 -10.70 -14.83 -8.54
CA LEU A 101 -10.14 -15.67 -9.61
C LEU A 101 -11.03 -15.75 -10.84
N GLY A 102 -12.35 -15.64 -10.68
CA GLY A 102 -13.27 -15.60 -11.83
C GLY A 102 -13.13 -14.38 -12.73
N MET A 103 -12.46 -13.32 -12.24
CA MET A 103 -12.10 -12.15 -13.04
C MET A 103 -10.76 -12.30 -13.75
N CYS A 104 -10.02 -13.38 -13.46
CA CYS A 104 -8.65 -13.56 -13.87
C CYS A 104 -8.51 -14.75 -14.82
N GLN A 105 -7.65 -14.61 -15.81
CA GLN A 105 -7.08 -15.72 -16.53
C GLN A 105 -5.67 -15.94 -16.00
N LEU A 106 -5.45 -17.09 -15.38
CA LEU A 106 -4.11 -17.48 -14.95
C LEU A 106 -3.28 -17.97 -16.16
N TYR A 107 -1.96 -17.91 -16.02
CA TYR A 107 -1.08 -18.53 -17.01
C TYR A 107 -1.26 -20.06 -16.97
N GLU A 108 -1.80 -20.64 -18.04
CA GLU A 108 -1.91 -22.11 -18.20
C GLU A 108 -0.61 -22.73 -18.74
N ASN A 109 0.15 -21.95 -19.51
CA ASN A 109 1.47 -22.29 -20.00
C ASN A 109 2.37 -21.07 -19.81
N VAL A 110 3.28 -21.16 -18.89
CA VAL A 110 4.37 -20.19 -18.76
C VAL A 110 5.15 -20.23 -20.06
N MET A 111 5.36 -19.09 -20.74
CA MET A 111 6.34 -18.97 -21.79
C MET A 111 7.65 -19.55 -21.26
N SER A 112 8.32 -20.38 -22.04
CA SER A 112 9.68 -20.81 -21.69
C SER A 112 10.57 -19.57 -21.52
N LYS A 113 11.65 -19.67 -20.74
CA LYS A 113 12.58 -18.54 -20.62
C LYS A 113 13.04 -18.01 -21.97
N GLU A 114 13.27 -18.88 -22.93
CA GLU A 114 13.67 -18.53 -24.30
C GLU A 114 12.58 -17.70 -25.01
N GLU A 115 11.31 -18.13 -24.93
CA GLU A 115 10.18 -17.39 -25.50
C GLU A 115 9.95 -16.04 -24.82
N GLN A 116 10.17 -15.94 -23.49
CA GLN A 116 10.09 -14.68 -22.76
C GLN A 116 11.19 -13.70 -23.22
N HIS A 117 12.43 -14.17 -23.36
CA HIS A 117 13.54 -13.36 -23.83
C HIS A 117 13.38 -12.92 -25.30
N ASP A 118 12.88 -13.78 -26.16
CA ASP A 118 12.60 -13.46 -27.56
C ASP A 118 11.51 -12.39 -27.66
N TYR A 119 10.44 -12.52 -26.85
CA TYR A 119 9.37 -11.53 -26.78
C TYR A 119 9.87 -10.20 -26.21
N ALA A 120 10.62 -10.22 -25.11
CA ALA A 120 11.22 -9.03 -24.52
C ALA A 120 12.16 -8.31 -25.52
N THR A 121 13.01 -9.06 -26.21
CA THR A 121 13.88 -8.51 -27.25
C THR A 121 13.10 -7.77 -28.32
N LYS A 122 12.05 -8.38 -28.81
CA LYS A 122 11.17 -7.75 -29.83
C LYS A 122 10.55 -6.45 -29.34
N VAL A 123 10.05 -6.44 -28.09
CA VAL A 123 9.45 -5.23 -27.47
C VAL A 123 10.46 -4.09 -27.40
N ILE A 124 11.67 -4.36 -26.94
CA ILE A 124 12.71 -3.33 -26.81
C ILE A 124 13.20 -2.85 -28.18
N GLU A 125 13.35 -3.74 -29.15
CA GLU A 125 13.73 -3.35 -30.52
C GLU A 125 12.67 -2.48 -31.21
N GLU A 126 11.38 -2.79 -31.01
CA GLU A 126 10.28 -1.96 -31.49
C GLU A 126 10.26 -0.57 -30.80
N TYR A 127 10.51 -0.52 -29.50
CA TYR A 127 10.65 0.73 -28.75
C TYR A 127 11.80 1.59 -29.27
N LEU A 128 13.00 1.02 -29.41
CA LEU A 128 14.18 1.70 -29.94
C LEU A 128 13.98 2.19 -31.38
N ALA A 129 13.24 1.44 -32.19
CA ALA A 129 12.91 1.86 -33.56
C ALA A 129 11.99 3.08 -33.56
N LYS A 130 11.00 3.14 -32.66
CA LYS A 130 10.11 4.30 -32.47
C LYS A 130 10.89 5.51 -31.93
N LYS A 131 11.72 5.33 -30.91
CA LYS A 131 12.57 6.38 -30.34
C LYS A 131 13.51 7.02 -31.37
N LYS A 132 14.01 6.25 -32.33
CA LYS A 132 14.85 6.77 -33.43
C LYS A 132 14.07 7.55 -34.49
N GLN A 133 12.79 7.28 -34.67
CA GLN A 133 11.94 7.94 -35.68
C GLN A 133 11.39 9.26 -35.18
N ASP A 134 11.20 9.42 -33.91
CA ASP A 134 10.64 10.58 -33.25
C ASP A 134 11.67 11.19 -32.29
N GLN A 135 12.22 12.35 -32.62
CA GLN A 135 13.23 13.05 -31.82
C GLN A 135 12.65 13.59 -30.49
N ASP A 136 11.34 13.71 -30.37
CA ASP A 136 10.61 14.13 -29.18
C ASP A 136 9.95 12.94 -28.46
N PHE A 137 10.29 11.70 -28.85
CA PHE A 137 9.74 10.49 -28.25
C PHE A 137 10.28 10.27 -26.84
N ASP A 138 9.47 10.55 -25.84
CA ASP A 138 9.82 10.37 -24.42
C ASP A 138 9.34 9.03 -23.83
N GLY A 139 8.69 8.18 -24.64
CA GLY A 139 8.17 6.87 -24.20
C GLY A 139 7.03 6.94 -23.19
N SER A 140 6.50 8.14 -22.90
CA SER A 140 5.38 8.30 -21.96
C SER A 140 4.12 7.60 -22.47
N ILE A 141 3.30 7.11 -21.56
CA ILE A 141 2.00 6.51 -21.89
C ILE A 141 1.11 7.65 -22.39
N GLN A 142 0.78 7.65 -23.68
CA GLN A 142 -0.32 8.48 -24.18
C GLN A 142 -1.63 7.95 -23.58
N PHE A 143 -2.05 8.52 -22.47
CA PHE A 143 -3.44 8.52 -22.08
C PHE A 143 -4.14 9.56 -22.93
N GLY A 144 -4.95 9.17 -23.87
CA GLY A 144 -5.76 9.96 -24.80
C GLY A 144 -5.19 11.36 -25.18
N GLU A 145 -5.18 11.71 -26.46
CA GLU A 145 -4.49 12.93 -26.96
C GLU A 145 -4.81 14.23 -26.20
N ASP A 146 -5.99 14.37 -25.58
CA ASP A 146 -6.37 15.55 -24.81
C ASP A 146 -5.87 15.54 -23.35
N HIS A 147 -5.63 14.37 -22.75
CA HIS A 147 -5.00 14.25 -21.43
C HIS A 147 -3.47 14.29 -21.51
N ALA A 148 -2.88 13.78 -22.58
CA ALA A 148 -1.44 13.84 -22.83
C ALA A 148 -0.95 15.28 -22.95
N LYS A 149 -1.65 16.14 -23.65
CA LYS A 149 -1.26 17.57 -23.79
C LYS A 149 -1.24 18.31 -22.45
N SER A 150 -2.17 18.04 -21.54
CA SER A 150 -2.15 18.68 -20.21
C SER A 150 -1.06 18.11 -19.28
N PHE A 151 -0.59 16.88 -19.54
CA PHE A 151 0.53 16.26 -18.85
C PHE A 151 1.89 16.66 -19.47
N GLU A 152 2.02 16.70 -20.79
CA GLU A 152 3.25 17.09 -21.49
C GLU A 152 3.67 18.54 -21.22
N ASP A 153 2.73 19.48 -21.19
CA ASP A 153 3.01 20.88 -20.85
C ASP A 153 3.52 21.07 -19.41
N ASP A 154 3.19 20.14 -18.48
CA ASP A 154 3.67 20.15 -17.10
C ASP A 154 5.02 19.41 -16.93
N PHE A 155 5.40 18.47 -17.81
CA PHE A 155 6.64 17.70 -17.68
C PHE A 155 7.92 18.48 -18.00
N THR A 156 7.84 19.52 -18.84
CA THR A 156 8.93 20.48 -19.07
C THR A 156 9.02 21.53 -17.97
N SER A 157 8.06 21.53 -17.04
CA SER A 157 7.97 22.49 -15.94
C SER A 157 8.90 22.12 -14.78
N LYS A 158 9.11 23.07 -13.84
CA LYS A 158 9.89 22.88 -12.61
C LYS A 158 9.49 21.66 -11.80
N LYS A 159 8.27 21.15 -11.94
CA LYS A 159 7.68 20.03 -11.22
C LYS A 159 8.44 18.71 -11.44
N SER A 160 8.98 18.48 -12.62
CA SER A 160 9.80 17.29 -12.92
C SER A 160 11.11 17.22 -12.16
N ARG A 161 11.49 18.28 -11.44
CA ARG A 161 12.76 18.38 -10.73
C ARG A 161 12.75 17.74 -9.36
N TRP A 162 11.58 17.56 -8.73
CA TRP A 162 11.47 17.01 -7.37
C TRP A 162 10.57 15.79 -7.25
N SER A 163 9.83 15.43 -8.29
CA SER A 163 8.94 14.27 -8.27
C SER A 163 9.19 13.32 -9.42
N LEU A 164 9.10 12.03 -9.14
CA LEU A 164 9.27 10.95 -10.10
C LEU A 164 8.10 9.97 -10.11
N MET A 165 7.04 10.22 -9.34
CA MET A 165 5.92 9.28 -9.28
C MET A 165 5.35 8.92 -10.64
N SER A 166 5.39 9.85 -11.59
CA SER A 166 4.93 9.62 -12.95
C SER A 166 5.90 8.81 -13.83
N ARG A 167 7.17 8.65 -13.40
CA ARG A 167 8.20 7.95 -14.17
C ARG A 167 8.51 6.55 -13.67
N VAL A 168 8.13 6.24 -12.43
CA VAL A 168 8.46 4.97 -11.78
C VAL A 168 7.18 4.19 -11.52
N HIS A 169 6.75 3.38 -12.48
CA HIS A 169 5.72 2.38 -12.27
C HIS A 169 6.37 1.00 -12.12
N HIS A 170 6.74 0.66 -10.89
CA HIS A 170 7.18 -0.69 -10.54
C HIS A 170 6.15 -1.43 -9.69
N ASP A 171 4.98 -1.68 -10.26
CA ASP A 171 3.98 -2.58 -9.67
C ASP A 171 4.11 -4.03 -10.19
N ALA A 172 5.18 -4.31 -10.96
CA ALA A 172 5.37 -5.57 -11.64
C ALA A 172 5.74 -6.72 -10.72
N SER A 173 6.38 -6.43 -9.61
CA SER A 173 6.93 -7.45 -8.70
C SER A 173 5.91 -8.47 -8.20
N ILE A 174 4.62 -8.13 -8.22
CA ILE A 174 3.55 -8.96 -7.64
C ILE A 174 2.95 -9.94 -8.65
N GLU A 175 3.02 -9.67 -9.95
CA GLU A 175 2.25 -10.43 -10.95
C GLU A 175 3.07 -11.36 -11.86
N PHE A 176 4.39 -11.17 -11.99
CA PHE A 176 5.23 -11.93 -12.93
C PHE A 176 6.57 -12.34 -12.33
N LYS A 177 6.63 -13.54 -11.79
CA LYS A 177 7.79 -14.08 -11.08
C LYS A 177 9.10 -14.10 -11.89
N ASP A 178 9.02 -14.35 -13.19
CA ASP A 178 10.18 -14.44 -14.06
C ASP A 178 10.47 -13.12 -14.80
N LEU A 179 9.57 -12.13 -14.72
CA LEU A 179 9.71 -10.87 -15.47
C LEU A 179 10.90 -10.05 -14.99
N GLN A 180 11.19 -10.04 -13.69
CA GLN A 180 12.33 -9.31 -13.13
C GLN A 180 13.66 -9.86 -13.66
N GLN A 181 13.78 -11.18 -13.80
CA GLN A 181 14.97 -11.76 -14.41
C GLN A 181 15.08 -11.39 -15.90
N VAL A 182 13.95 -11.40 -16.62
CA VAL A 182 13.93 -10.99 -18.03
C VAL A 182 14.30 -9.52 -18.18
N ILE A 183 13.81 -8.65 -17.29
CA ILE A 183 14.16 -7.22 -17.26
C ILE A 183 15.67 -7.08 -17.05
N SER A 184 16.23 -7.68 -16.01
CA SER A 184 17.68 -7.62 -15.74
C SER A 184 18.53 -8.17 -16.90
N ASP A 185 18.08 -9.23 -17.56
CA ASP A 185 18.79 -9.79 -18.71
C ASP A 185 18.71 -8.84 -19.93
N MET A 186 17.61 -8.09 -20.08
CA MET A 186 17.48 -7.07 -21.14
C MET A 186 18.27 -5.80 -20.81
N GLU A 187 18.32 -5.36 -19.57
CA GLU A 187 19.16 -4.24 -19.12
C GLU A 187 20.64 -4.52 -19.45
N GLU A 188 21.16 -5.70 -19.12
CA GLU A 188 22.53 -6.08 -19.47
C GLU A 188 22.71 -6.21 -21.00
N LYS A 189 21.71 -6.72 -21.72
CA LYS A 189 21.78 -6.88 -23.19
C LYS A 189 21.82 -5.55 -23.92
N TYR A 190 21.12 -4.55 -23.43
CA TYR A 190 20.96 -3.24 -24.08
C TYR A 190 21.72 -2.10 -23.38
N LYS A 191 22.62 -2.39 -22.42
CA LYS A 191 23.39 -1.41 -21.65
C LYS A 191 24.18 -0.37 -22.46
N ASP A 192 24.53 -0.69 -23.71
CA ASP A 192 25.24 0.22 -24.64
C ASP A 192 24.28 0.85 -25.68
N ALA A 193 22.97 0.64 -25.55
CA ALA A 193 21.97 1.19 -26.43
C ALA A 193 21.43 2.53 -25.90
N ASP A 194 20.74 3.28 -26.75
CA ASP A 194 20.09 4.54 -26.37
C ASP A 194 18.75 4.26 -25.67
N ILE A 195 18.82 3.60 -24.51
CA ILE A 195 17.68 3.28 -23.65
C ILE A 195 18.16 3.16 -22.21
N GLU A 196 17.42 3.79 -21.30
CA GLU A 196 17.71 3.70 -19.86
C GLU A 196 17.05 2.45 -19.26
N ASP A 197 17.65 1.91 -18.18
CA ASP A 197 17.16 0.68 -17.52
C ASP A 197 15.68 0.79 -17.11
N TYR A 198 15.26 1.94 -16.57
CA TYR A 198 13.86 2.16 -16.22
C TYR A 198 12.91 2.16 -17.43
N GLU A 199 13.38 2.54 -18.63
CA GLU A 199 12.58 2.47 -19.86
C GLU A 199 12.40 1.00 -20.26
N ILE A 200 13.45 0.18 -20.12
CA ILE A 200 13.40 -1.27 -20.38
C ILE A 200 12.36 -1.91 -19.45
N GLY A 201 12.47 -1.69 -18.15
CA GLY A 201 11.55 -2.20 -17.16
C GLY A 201 10.10 -1.82 -17.49
N ARG A 202 9.84 -0.54 -17.73
CA ARG A 202 8.52 -0.01 -18.07
C ARG A 202 7.92 -0.67 -19.33
N GLU A 203 8.67 -0.75 -20.42
CA GLU A 203 8.15 -1.31 -21.67
C GLU A 203 7.88 -2.80 -21.58
N LEU A 204 8.73 -3.54 -20.88
CA LEU A 204 8.53 -4.96 -20.64
C LEU A 204 7.34 -5.24 -19.72
N GLU A 205 7.23 -4.52 -18.62
CA GLU A 205 6.05 -4.60 -17.77
C GLU A 205 4.76 -4.34 -18.55
N ARG A 206 4.77 -3.29 -19.37
CA ARG A 206 3.64 -2.93 -20.22
C ARG A 206 3.29 -4.04 -21.21
N ALA A 207 4.29 -4.64 -21.86
CA ALA A 207 4.08 -5.67 -22.86
C ALA A 207 3.64 -7.01 -22.27
N PHE A 208 4.17 -7.38 -21.08
CA PHE A 208 3.83 -8.64 -20.43
C PHE A 208 2.54 -8.57 -19.60
N LYS A 209 2.26 -7.42 -18.97
CA LYS A 209 1.06 -7.24 -18.12
C LYS A 209 -0.21 -7.09 -18.91
N ILE A 210 -0.19 -6.51 -20.11
CA ILE A 210 -1.41 -6.08 -20.79
C ILE A 210 -1.31 -6.30 -22.31
N PRO A 211 -1.89 -7.35 -22.86
CA PRO A 211 -2.34 -7.26 -24.24
C PRO A 211 -3.54 -6.29 -24.27
N TYR A 212 -3.28 -5.00 -24.38
CA TYR A 212 -4.32 -4.01 -24.63
C TYR A 212 -4.88 -4.25 -26.03
N ASP A 213 -6.17 -4.59 -26.10
CA ASP A 213 -6.96 -4.43 -27.30
C ASP A 213 -7.16 -2.91 -27.52
N GLU A 214 -6.84 -2.41 -28.70
CA GLU A 214 -6.95 -0.99 -29.06
C GLU A 214 -8.41 -0.47 -28.89
N GLU A 215 -9.40 -1.34 -29.04
CA GLU A 215 -10.81 -1.01 -28.83
C GLU A 215 -11.15 -0.79 -27.34
N MET A 216 -10.57 -1.59 -26.45
CA MET A 216 -10.69 -1.40 -25.00
C MET A 216 -10.00 -0.13 -24.54
N LYS A 217 -8.85 0.21 -25.14
CA LYS A 217 -8.09 1.43 -24.86
C LYS A 217 -8.90 2.69 -25.18
N LYS A 218 -9.63 2.69 -26.29
CA LYS A 218 -10.51 3.81 -26.67
C LYS A 218 -11.66 3.99 -25.68
N THR A 219 -12.36 2.93 -25.32
CA THR A 219 -13.50 2.98 -24.38
C THR A 219 -13.06 3.40 -22.98
N TYR A 220 -11.85 3.01 -22.56
CA TYR A 220 -11.28 3.37 -21.26
C TYR A 220 -10.87 4.86 -21.20
N ASN A 221 -10.40 5.43 -22.32
CA ASN A 221 -10.03 6.83 -22.42
C ASN A 221 -11.26 7.76 -22.43
N ASP A 222 -12.39 7.31 -22.99
CA ASP A 222 -13.62 8.11 -23.05
C ASP A 222 -14.33 8.23 -21.68
N LEU A 223 -14.07 7.29 -20.76
CA LEU A 223 -14.62 7.31 -19.39
C LEU A 223 -13.58 6.73 -18.43
N PRO A 224 -12.60 7.51 -17.99
CA PRO A 224 -11.52 7.03 -17.13
C PRO A 224 -12.10 6.36 -15.90
N TRP A 225 -11.81 5.06 -15.76
CA TRP A 225 -12.21 4.22 -14.62
C TRP A 225 -11.24 4.51 -13.49
N PHE A 226 -11.38 5.71 -12.90
CA PHE A 226 -10.54 6.10 -11.78
C PHE A 226 -11.19 5.65 -10.47
N LEU A 227 -10.64 4.59 -9.91
CA LEU A 227 -11.01 4.12 -8.60
C LEU A 227 -9.73 3.74 -7.86
N GLY A 228 -9.09 4.71 -7.25
CA GLY A 228 -8.09 4.41 -6.23
C GLY A 228 -8.82 3.95 -4.98
N ASN A 229 -8.88 2.66 -4.69
CA ASN A 229 -9.60 2.14 -3.51
C ASN A 229 -8.74 2.17 -2.23
N HIS A 230 -8.07 3.28 -1.99
CA HIS A 230 -7.49 3.59 -0.69
C HIS A 230 -8.62 4.01 0.26
N ILE A 231 -9.40 3.05 0.76
CA ILE A 231 -10.65 3.29 1.46
C ILE A 231 -10.99 2.14 2.42
N ASN A 232 -11.87 2.40 3.37
CA ASN A 232 -12.56 1.41 4.19
C ASN A 232 -14.06 1.62 4.12
N LEU A 233 -14.79 0.55 3.90
CA LEU A 233 -16.26 0.55 3.92
C LEU A 233 -16.79 0.40 5.35
N ASN A 234 -17.98 0.88 5.63
CA ASN A 234 -18.64 0.69 6.93
C ASN A 234 -19.19 -0.75 7.04
N TYR A 235 -18.28 -1.73 7.17
CA TYR A 235 -18.64 -3.14 7.32
C TYR A 235 -19.55 -3.38 8.53
N GLY A 236 -19.25 -2.77 9.68
CA GLY A 236 -20.02 -2.92 10.90
C GLY A 236 -21.50 -2.54 10.71
N LYS A 237 -21.78 -1.43 10.01
CA LYS A 237 -23.15 -0.99 9.67
C LYS A 237 -23.83 -2.01 8.74
N MET A 238 -23.10 -2.55 7.76
CA MET A 238 -23.67 -3.47 6.78
C MET A 238 -23.96 -4.86 7.36
N ILE A 239 -23.07 -5.44 8.15
CA ILE A 239 -23.32 -6.74 8.79
C ILE A 239 -24.47 -6.69 9.81
N ALA A 240 -24.71 -5.52 10.41
CA ALA A 240 -25.85 -5.29 11.28
C ALA A 240 -27.17 -4.97 10.53
N LYS A 241 -27.13 -4.84 9.20
CA LYS A 241 -28.27 -4.38 8.39
C LYS A 241 -28.74 -5.42 7.35
N GLY A 242 -27.84 -5.92 6.51
CA GLY A 242 -28.10 -6.72 5.33
C GLY A 242 -28.56 -5.89 4.13
N PHE A 243 -28.52 -6.50 2.90
CA PHE A 243 -28.86 -5.78 1.67
C PHE A 243 -30.33 -5.42 1.53
N ASP A 244 -31.25 -6.31 1.94
CA ASP A 244 -32.69 -6.04 1.78
C ASP A 244 -33.12 -4.76 2.50
N LYS A 245 -32.59 -4.52 3.72
CA LYS A 245 -32.86 -3.29 4.45
C LYS A 245 -32.20 -2.08 3.78
N LEU A 246 -30.95 -2.22 3.30
CA LEU A 246 -30.28 -1.15 2.57
C LEU A 246 -31.05 -0.76 1.30
N ILE A 247 -31.48 -1.74 0.50
CA ILE A 247 -32.31 -1.53 -0.71
C ILE A 247 -33.62 -0.80 -0.36
N ALA A 248 -34.26 -1.19 0.75
CA ALA A 248 -35.48 -0.52 1.20
C ALA A 248 -35.21 0.96 1.56
N GLU A 249 -34.10 1.26 2.26
CA GLU A 249 -33.69 2.62 2.57
C GLU A 249 -33.40 3.45 1.32
N VAL A 250 -32.66 2.90 0.34
CA VAL A 250 -32.39 3.57 -0.94
C VAL A 250 -33.70 3.89 -1.67
N LYS A 251 -34.63 2.95 -1.73
CA LYS A 251 -35.97 3.18 -2.33
C LYS A 251 -36.77 4.27 -1.61
N GLU A 252 -36.67 4.32 -0.29
CA GLU A 252 -37.30 5.37 0.50
C GLU A 252 -36.74 6.76 0.15
N TYR A 253 -35.42 6.90 0.11
CA TYR A 253 -34.74 8.14 -0.31
C TYR A 253 -35.11 8.52 -1.75
N LEU A 254 -35.07 7.57 -2.67
CA LEU A 254 -35.42 7.79 -4.08
C LEU A 254 -36.87 8.31 -4.23
N SER A 255 -37.81 7.73 -3.45
CA SER A 255 -39.23 8.13 -3.50
C SER A 255 -39.45 9.56 -3.00
N LYS A 256 -38.57 10.09 -2.15
CA LYS A 256 -38.65 11.42 -1.57
C LYS A 256 -37.78 12.44 -2.29
N ALA A 257 -36.93 12.00 -3.24
CA ALA A 257 -36.02 12.87 -3.93
C ALA A 257 -36.75 13.76 -4.95
N GLU A 258 -36.67 15.07 -4.77
CA GLU A 258 -37.18 16.07 -5.74
C GLU A 258 -36.05 16.62 -6.61
N ASP A 259 -34.82 16.67 -6.09
CA ASP A 259 -33.61 17.13 -6.79
C ASP A 259 -33.18 16.08 -7.83
N PRO A 260 -33.03 16.47 -9.10
CA PRO A 260 -32.60 15.54 -10.15
C PRO A 260 -31.24 14.86 -9.91
N GLU A 261 -30.26 15.59 -9.35
CA GLU A 261 -28.93 15.02 -9.05
C GLU A 261 -29.02 13.96 -7.94
N LYS A 262 -29.79 14.23 -6.88
CA LYS A 262 -30.03 13.24 -5.83
C LYS A 262 -30.78 12.02 -6.35
N LYS A 263 -31.75 12.23 -7.22
CA LYS A 263 -32.51 11.14 -7.84
C LYS A 263 -31.60 10.24 -8.65
N GLU A 264 -30.73 10.81 -9.48
CA GLU A 264 -29.75 10.07 -10.25
C GLU A 264 -28.82 9.25 -9.33
N TYR A 265 -28.33 9.84 -8.23
CA TYR A 265 -27.54 9.13 -7.24
C TYR A 265 -28.28 7.92 -6.65
N TYR A 266 -29.52 8.10 -6.19
CA TYR A 266 -30.28 7.00 -5.61
C TYR A 266 -30.66 5.91 -6.62
N GLU A 267 -30.89 6.27 -7.89
CA GLU A 267 -31.06 5.29 -8.98
C GLU A 267 -29.79 4.48 -9.18
N ALA A 268 -28.62 5.11 -9.25
CA ALA A 268 -27.33 4.45 -9.32
C ALA A 268 -27.07 3.56 -8.10
N ALA A 269 -27.32 4.06 -6.89
CA ALA A 269 -27.21 3.32 -5.63
C ALA A 269 -28.10 2.08 -5.59
N LEU A 270 -29.33 2.18 -6.11
CA LEU A 270 -30.26 1.05 -6.19
C LEU A 270 -29.76 -0.04 -7.15
N ILE A 271 -29.22 0.36 -8.30
CA ILE A 271 -28.64 -0.58 -9.28
C ILE A 271 -27.51 -1.39 -8.64
N VAL A 272 -26.55 -0.74 -7.97
CA VAL A 272 -25.40 -1.44 -7.38
C VAL A 272 -25.77 -2.23 -6.12
N ALA A 273 -26.73 -1.74 -5.31
CA ALA A 273 -27.23 -2.48 -4.15
C ALA A 273 -27.89 -3.80 -4.59
N GLN A 274 -28.72 -3.76 -5.63
CA GLN A 274 -29.37 -4.94 -6.17
C GLN A 274 -28.36 -5.91 -6.76
N ALA A 275 -27.38 -5.41 -7.53
CA ALA A 275 -26.33 -6.21 -8.13
C ALA A 275 -25.45 -6.91 -7.06
N GLY A 276 -25.09 -6.22 -5.98
CA GLY A 276 -24.35 -6.80 -4.85
C GLY A 276 -25.14 -7.90 -4.14
N SER A 277 -26.44 -7.66 -3.89
CA SER A 277 -27.36 -8.67 -3.34
C SER A 277 -27.43 -9.92 -4.22
N ASP A 278 -27.62 -9.73 -5.51
CA ASP A 278 -27.77 -10.83 -6.46
C ASP A 278 -26.46 -11.62 -6.67
N PHE A 279 -25.32 -10.92 -6.61
CA PHE A 279 -24.00 -11.55 -6.64
C PHE A 279 -23.81 -12.55 -5.50
N ILE A 280 -24.17 -12.17 -4.26
CA ILE A 280 -24.04 -13.04 -3.09
C ILE A 280 -25.04 -14.19 -3.15
N LYS A 281 -26.29 -13.95 -3.59
CA LYS A 281 -27.28 -15.03 -3.80
C LYS A 281 -26.78 -16.04 -4.82
N ARG A 282 -26.23 -15.59 -5.93
CA ARG A 282 -25.65 -16.45 -6.97
C ARG A 282 -24.48 -17.28 -6.42
N TYR A 283 -23.69 -16.72 -5.48
CA TYR A 283 -22.64 -17.49 -4.80
C TYR A 283 -23.19 -18.67 -4.00
N ALA A 284 -24.34 -18.51 -3.34
CA ALA A 284 -25.00 -19.63 -2.66
C ALA A 284 -25.42 -20.74 -3.64
N GLU A 285 -25.91 -20.39 -4.83
CA GLU A 285 -26.22 -21.35 -5.89
C GLU A 285 -24.97 -22.05 -6.42
N THR A 286 -23.89 -21.28 -6.65
CA THR A 286 -22.59 -21.81 -7.08
C THR A 286 -22.02 -22.82 -6.07
N LEU A 287 -22.10 -22.52 -4.78
CA LEU A 287 -21.70 -23.43 -3.70
C LEU A 287 -22.51 -24.73 -3.72
N ARG A 288 -23.84 -24.67 -3.88
CA ARG A 288 -24.69 -25.88 -3.96
C ARG A 288 -24.39 -26.70 -5.20
N ASN A 289 -24.17 -26.06 -6.35
CA ASN A 289 -23.78 -26.75 -7.57
C ASN A 289 -22.42 -27.45 -7.43
N TYR A 290 -21.48 -26.82 -6.75
CA TYR A 290 -20.18 -27.41 -6.43
C TYR A 290 -20.32 -28.61 -5.48
N LYS A 291 -21.19 -28.51 -4.48
CA LYS A 291 -21.51 -29.61 -3.54
C LYS A 291 -21.98 -30.91 -4.21
N GLU A 292 -22.65 -30.83 -5.35
CA GLU A 292 -23.13 -31.99 -6.09
C GLU A 292 -22.04 -32.73 -6.90
N GLN A 293 -20.79 -32.23 -6.90
CA GLN A 293 -19.67 -32.90 -7.57
C GLN A 293 -19.28 -34.19 -6.82
N ALA A 294 -18.99 -35.25 -7.58
CA ALA A 294 -18.86 -36.58 -7.06
C ALA A 294 -17.68 -36.87 -6.11
N GLU A 295 -16.65 -36.01 -6.12
CA GLU A 295 -15.38 -36.25 -5.39
C GLU A 295 -15.31 -35.50 -4.05
N ILE A 296 -16.40 -34.95 -3.53
CA ILE A 296 -16.45 -34.16 -2.29
C ILE A 296 -16.94 -35.00 -1.13
N SER A 297 -16.19 -34.97 0.02
CA SER A 297 -16.58 -35.70 1.24
C SER A 297 -17.87 -35.15 1.86
N GLU A 298 -18.61 -36.00 2.58
CA GLU A 298 -19.84 -35.59 3.25
C GLU A 298 -19.63 -34.45 4.25
N THR A 299 -18.51 -34.44 4.95
CA THR A 299 -18.12 -33.31 5.84
C THR A 299 -17.98 -32.03 5.04
N ARG A 300 -17.30 -32.07 3.89
CA ARG A 300 -17.13 -30.90 3.02
C ARG A 300 -18.47 -30.42 2.43
N LYS A 301 -19.37 -31.34 2.07
CA LYS A 301 -20.72 -30.99 1.62
C LYS A 301 -21.52 -30.23 2.67
N GLN A 302 -21.38 -30.60 3.95
CA GLN A 302 -22.02 -29.91 5.06
C GLN A 302 -21.44 -28.50 5.23
N GLU A 303 -20.13 -28.35 5.19
CA GLU A 303 -19.47 -27.05 5.25
C GLU A 303 -19.91 -26.12 4.11
N ILE A 304 -19.98 -26.63 2.89
CA ILE A 304 -20.45 -25.88 1.72
C ILE A 304 -21.91 -25.44 1.90
N GLU A 305 -22.77 -26.29 2.44
CA GLU A 305 -24.16 -25.92 2.71
C GLU A 305 -24.26 -24.81 3.77
N VAL A 306 -23.40 -24.86 4.81
CA VAL A 306 -23.31 -23.78 5.80
C VAL A 306 -22.91 -22.47 5.14
N MET A 307 -21.87 -22.47 4.29
CA MET A 307 -21.47 -21.26 3.56
C MET A 307 -22.57 -20.72 2.65
N ALA A 308 -23.28 -21.60 1.93
CA ALA A 308 -24.39 -21.20 1.07
C ALA A 308 -25.56 -20.60 1.88
N ALA A 309 -25.92 -21.21 3.00
CA ALA A 309 -26.96 -20.71 3.89
C ALA A 309 -26.60 -19.34 4.51
N ILE A 310 -25.32 -19.14 4.87
CA ILE A 310 -24.82 -17.85 5.37
C ILE A 310 -24.94 -16.77 4.28
N CYS A 311 -24.52 -17.05 3.05
CA CYS A 311 -24.65 -16.13 1.93
C CYS A 311 -26.12 -15.70 1.69
N GLU A 312 -27.07 -16.64 1.70
CA GLU A 312 -28.50 -16.31 1.56
C GLU A 312 -29.06 -15.51 2.74
N LYS A 313 -28.68 -15.88 3.95
CA LYS A 313 -29.16 -15.21 5.17
C LYS A 313 -28.68 -13.78 5.25
N THR A 314 -27.39 -13.53 5.04
CA THR A 314 -26.80 -12.20 5.25
C THR A 314 -27.22 -11.17 4.22
N VAL A 315 -27.73 -11.59 3.07
CA VAL A 315 -28.38 -10.69 2.11
C VAL A 315 -29.71 -10.18 2.67
N THR A 316 -30.49 -11.05 3.30
CA THR A 316 -31.87 -10.73 3.71
C THR A 316 -31.99 -10.27 5.16
N LYS A 317 -31.04 -10.61 6.01
CA LYS A 317 -31.10 -10.36 7.46
C LYS A 317 -29.74 -9.94 8.00
N PRO A 318 -29.69 -9.22 9.12
CA PRO A 318 -28.44 -9.00 9.86
C PRO A 318 -27.72 -10.31 10.21
N ALA A 319 -26.39 -10.25 10.29
CA ALA A 319 -25.61 -11.34 10.87
C ALA A 319 -25.95 -11.54 12.34
N ASP A 320 -25.93 -12.76 12.81
CA ASP A 320 -26.23 -13.15 14.17
C ASP A 320 -25.06 -13.88 14.86
N THR A 321 -24.19 -14.49 14.06
CA THR A 321 -23.01 -15.24 14.51
C THR A 321 -21.71 -14.64 13.98
N PHE A 322 -20.58 -14.98 14.61
CA PHE A 322 -19.26 -14.57 14.16
C PHE A 322 -18.96 -15.07 12.73
N TYR A 323 -19.33 -16.30 12.41
CA TYR A 323 -19.14 -16.87 11.07
C TYR A 323 -19.94 -16.08 10.01
N GLU A 324 -21.19 -15.74 10.31
CA GLU A 324 -22.00 -14.92 9.41
C GLU A 324 -21.40 -13.52 9.22
N ALA A 325 -20.94 -12.90 10.28
CA ALA A 325 -20.34 -11.57 10.24
C ALA A 325 -19.05 -11.54 9.41
N ILE A 326 -18.13 -12.48 9.61
CA ILE A 326 -16.86 -12.53 8.86
C ILE A 326 -17.07 -12.90 7.39
N GLN A 327 -17.99 -13.84 7.09
CA GLN A 327 -18.32 -14.21 5.71
C GLN A 327 -18.95 -13.03 4.96
N PHE A 328 -19.85 -12.30 5.59
CA PHE A 328 -20.50 -11.15 4.95
C PHE A 328 -19.52 -9.98 4.76
N THR A 329 -18.64 -9.73 5.75
CA THR A 329 -17.53 -8.77 5.61
C THR A 329 -16.70 -9.10 4.38
N TRP A 330 -16.30 -10.36 4.21
CA TRP A 330 -15.53 -10.82 3.06
C TRP A 330 -16.26 -10.63 1.73
N MET A 331 -17.57 -10.94 1.66
CA MET A 331 -18.37 -10.73 0.44
C MET A 331 -18.44 -9.24 0.05
N LEU A 332 -18.68 -8.35 1.02
CA LEU A 332 -18.69 -6.91 0.77
C LEU A 332 -17.32 -6.41 0.26
N HIS A 333 -16.24 -6.94 0.85
CA HIS A 333 -14.88 -6.60 0.49
C HIS A 333 -14.52 -7.06 -0.93
N ILE A 334 -14.84 -8.28 -1.30
CA ILE A 334 -14.62 -8.79 -2.67
C ILE A 334 -15.42 -7.98 -3.70
N ILE A 335 -16.68 -7.68 -3.44
CA ILE A 335 -17.49 -6.89 -4.36
C ILE A 335 -16.82 -5.53 -4.59
N ALA A 336 -16.39 -4.84 -3.54
CA ALA A 336 -15.68 -3.58 -3.69
C ALA A 336 -14.36 -3.72 -4.45
N SER A 337 -13.60 -4.78 -4.19
CA SER A 337 -12.33 -5.08 -4.89
C SER A 337 -12.52 -5.31 -6.39
N MET A 338 -13.69 -5.80 -6.82
CA MET A 338 -14.04 -5.97 -8.25
C MET A 338 -14.18 -4.66 -9.02
N GLN A 339 -14.10 -3.51 -8.38
CA GLN A 339 -14.01 -2.22 -9.07
C GLN A 339 -12.60 -1.91 -9.60
N GLY A 340 -11.60 -2.74 -9.28
CA GLY A 340 -10.24 -2.62 -9.80
C GLY A 340 -9.31 -1.80 -8.92
N GLY A 341 -9.69 -1.51 -7.68
CA GLY A 341 -8.84 -0.76 -6.77
C GLY A 341 -7.88 -1.63 -5.95
N SER A 342 -6.87 -0.98 -5.38
CA SER A 342 -5.91 -1.56 -4.46
C SER A 342 -6.01 -0.91 -3.07
N ALA A 343 -5.48 -1.56 -2.04
CA ALA A 343 -5.44 -1.03 -0.68
C ALA A 343 -6.82 -0.76 -0.03
N LEU A 344 -7.82 -1.57 -0.37
CA LEU A 344 -9.07 -1.62 0.36
C LEU A 344 -8.84 -2.25 1.73
N SER A 345 -9.23 -1.56 2.81
CA SER A 345 -8.87 -1.94 4.18
C SER A 345 -10.06 -2.43 4.99
N PHE A 346 -9.81 -3.36 5.92
CA PHE A 346 -10.82 -3.86 6.86
C PHE A 346 -11.01 -2.95 8.07
N ALA A 347 -10.13 -1.98 8.24
CA ALA A 347 -10.08 -1.11 9.41
C ALA A 347 -10.08 -1.91 10.74
N ARG A 348 -10.91 -1.51 11.70
CA ARG A 348 -10.90 -2.03 13.07
C ARG A 348 -11.71 -3.32 13.21
N ILE A 349 -11.24 -4.38 12.55
CA ILE A 349 -11.94 -5.66 12.46
C ILE A 349 -12.20 -6.31 13.84
N ASP A 350 -11.29 -6.14 14.77
CA ASP A 350 -11.41 -6.63 16.15
C ASP A 350 -12.45 -5.85 16.97
N GLN A 351 -12.99 -4.73 16.45
CA GLN A 351 -14.04 -3.98 17.12
C GLN A 351 -15.42 -4.35 16.58
N TYR A 352 -15.63 -4.30 15.25
CA TYR A 352 -16.97 -4.55 14.71
C TYR A 352 -17.33 -6.05 14.63
N LEU A 353 -16.35 -6.97 14.66
CA LEU A 353 -16.61 -8.41 14.76
C LEU A 353 -16.67 -8.91 16.22
N TYR A 354 -16.07 -8.21 17.19
CA TYR A 354 -15.98 -8.69 18.56
C TYR A 354 -17.33 -8.97 19.22
N PRO A 355 -18.40 -8.16 19.04
CA PRO A 355 -19.70 -8.45 19.65
C PRO A 355 -20.29 -9.80 19.21
N TYR A 356 -20.05 -10.21 17.96
CA TYR A 356 -20.48 -11.51 17.42
C TYR A 356 -19.64 -12.65 18.00
N TYR A 357 -18.32 -12.48 18.07
CA TYR A 357 -17.41 -13.43 18.67
C TYR A 357 -17.75 -13.66 20.15
N GLU A 358 -17.84 -12.59 20.93
CA GLU A 358 -18.13 -12.64 22.36
C GLU A 358 -19.47 -13.34 22.64
N LYS A 359 -20.50 -13.04 21.83
CA LYS A 359 -21.80 -13.67 21.92
C LYS A 359 -21.69 -15.18 21.66
N ASP A 360 -21.01 -15.57 20.58
CA ASP A 360 -20.90 -16.97 20.19
C ASP A 360 -20.12 -17.81 21.21
N VAL A 361 -19.05 -17.23 21.77
CA VAL A 361 -18.28 -17.87 22.87
C VAL A 361 -19.17 -18.04 24.12
N LYS A 362 -19.90 -16.99 24.53
CA LYS A 362 -20.81 -17.07 25.68
C LYS A 362 -21.93 -18.10 25.51
N GLU A 363 -22.38 -18.29 24.29
CA GLU A 363 -23.42 -19.28 23.94
C GLU A 363 -22.83 -20.66 23.60
N GLY A 364 -21.53 -20.82 23.62
CA GLY A 364 -20.84 -22.09 23.32
C GLY A 364 -20.95 -22.53 21.86
N ARG A 365 -21.16 -21.60 20.92
CA ARG A 365 -21.23 -21.85 19.50
C ARG A 365 -19.88 -21.89 18.79
N ILE A 366 -18.90 -21.20 19.33
CA ILE A 366 -17.52 -21.14 18.81
C ILE A 366 -16.53 -21.04 19.97
N ASP A 367 -15.35 -21.58 19.76
CA ASP A 367 -14.19 -21.34 20.62
C ASP A 367 -13.11 -20.49 19.93
N ALA A 368 -12.01 -20.19 20.64
CA ALA A 368 -10.92 -19.38 20.12
C ALA A 368 -10.21 -20.06 18.93
N ALA A 369 -10.12 -21.39 18.91
CA ALA A 369 -9.47 -22.11 17.82
C ALA A 369 -10.30 -22.09 16.53
N GLU A 370 -11.62 -22.22 16.65
CA GLU A 370 -12.54 -22.10 15.51
C GLU A 370 -12.58 -20.67 14.96
N ALA A 371 -12.55 -19.66 15.83
CA ALA A 371 -12.44 -18.26 15.42
C ALA A 371 -11.10 -18.00 14.70
N GLN A 372 -10.01 -18.54 15.20
CA GLN A 372 -8.69 -18.45 14.55
C GLN A 372 -8.68 -19.15 13.19
N GLU A 373 -9.36 -20.28 13.04
CA GLU A 373 -9.46 -20.95 11.73
C GLU A 373 -10.19 -20.08 10.70
N LEU A 374 -11.29 -19.42 11.07
CA LEU A 374 -12.01 -18.49 10.18
C LEU A 374 -11.15 -17.26 9.80
N LEU A 375 -10.45 -16.68 10.77
CA LEU A 375 -9.51 -15.58 10.53
C LEU A 375 -8.34 -16.03 9.65
N SER A 376 -7.81 -17.24 9.87
CA SER A 376 -6.76 -17.81 9.01
C SER A 376 -7.23 -17.96 7.57
N CYS A 377 -8.47 -18.38 7.35
CA CYS A 377 -9.06 -18.39 6.01
C CYS A 377 -9.11 -16.97 5.42
N LEU A 378 -9.55 -15.98 6.19
CA LEU A 378 -9.61 -14.58 5.71
C LEU A 378 -8.20 -14.06 5.38
N TRP A 379 -7.20 -14.25 6.28
CA TRP A 379 -5.81 -13.83 6.05
C TRP A 379 -5.20 -14.50 4.81
N LEU A 380 -5.55 -15.75 4.53
CA LEU A 380 -5.11 -16.43 3.31
C LEU A 380 -5.80 -15.87 2.08
N LYS A 381 -7.10 -15.62 2.13
CA LYS A 381 -7.88 -15.12 0.99
C LYS A 381 -7.44 -13.72 0.54
N VAL A 382 -6.99 -12.85 1.43
CA VAL A 382 -6.40 -11.55 1.05
C VAL A 382 -5.04 -11.67 0.34
N ASN A 383 -4.47 -12.87 0.30
CA ASN A 383 -3.25 -13.20 -0.45
C ASN A 383 -3.53 -13.95 -1.76
N GLU A 384 -4.80 -14.11 -2.17
CA GLU A 384 -5.14 -14.66 -3.49
C GLU A 384 -4.63 -13.74 -4.63
N PRO A 385 -4.38 -14.27 -5.84
CA PRO A 385 -4.10 -13.45 -7.01
C PRO A 385 -5.12 -12.31 -7.18
N LYS A 386 -4.66 -11.10 -7.46
CA LYS A 386 -5.43 -9.85 -7.53
C LYS A 386 -6.00 -9.31 -6.20
N MET A 387 -6.01 -10.10 -5.14
CA MET A 387 -6.30 -9.62 -3.79
C MET A 387 -5.04 -9.16 -3.05
N ARG A 388 -3.89 -9.66 -3.44
CA ARG A 388 -2.59 -9.43 -2.84
C ARG A 388 -2.10 -8.00 -3.11
N THR A 389 -2.69 -7.06 -2.41
CA THR A 389 -2.37 -5.63 -2.42
C THR A 389 -2.27 -5.13 -0.98
N VAL A 390 -1.97 -3.87 -0.77
CA VAL A 390 -1.78 -3.29 0.57
C VAL A 390 -3.11 -3.17 1.34
N GLN A 391 -3.74 -4.31 1.61
CA GLN A 391 -4.96 -4.39 2.42
C GLN A 391 -4.59 -4.38 3.89
N SER A 392 -5.16 -3.48 4.67
CA SER A 392 -4.81 -3.32 6.07
C SER A 392 -5.92 -3.72 7.04
N VAL A 393 -5.46 -4.11 8.23
CA VAL A 393 -6.27 -4.37 9.42
C VAL A 393 -5.71 -3.51 10.55
N THR A 394 -6.58 -2.86 11.31
CA THR A 394 -6.18 -2.06 12.49
C THR A 394 -6.76 -2.69 13.74
N LEU A 395 -5.91 -2.92 14.74
CA LEU A 395 -6.26 -3.62 15.97
C LEU A 395 -5.98 -2.76 17.21
N GLY A 396 -6.65 -3.05 18.32
CA GLY A 396 -6.35 -2.49 19.64
C GLY A 396 -6.65 -0.99 19.78
N GLY A 397 -5.80 -0.28 20.51
CA GLY A 397 -5.95 1.16 20.79
C GLY A 397 -7.09 1.48 21.76
N ILE A 398 -7.81 2.59 21.51
CA ILE A 398 -8.97 2.98 22.32
C ILE A 398 -10.27 2.93 21.51
N THR A 399 -11.38 2.78 22.21
CA THR A 399 -12.75 2.87 21.69
C THR A 399 -13.12 4.32 21.39
N ARG A 400 -14.23 4.54 20.66
CA ARG A 400 -14.76 5.90 20.38
C ARG A 400 -14.95 6.74 21.65
N ASP A 401 -15.31 6.11 22.78
CA ASP A 401 -15.48 6.75 24.10
C ASP A 401 -14.21 6.78 24.96
N GLY A 402 -13.05 6.42 24.40
CA GLY A 402 -11.74 6.61 25.03
C GLY A 402 -11.32 5.51 26.02
N LYS A 403 -11.96 4.33 26.00
CA LYS A 403 -11.57 3.17 26.81
C LYS A 403 -10.63 2.26 26.05
N ASP A 404 -9.95 1.37 26.76
CA ASP A 404 -9.18 0.28 26.16
C ASP A 404 -10.06 -0.53 25.18
N ALA A 405 -9.60 -0.65 23.94
CA ALA A 405 -10.27 -1.40 22.87
C ALA A 405 -9.64 -2.76 22.63
N SER A 406 -8.53 -3.08 23.28
CA SER A 406 -7.88 -4.38 23.14
C SER A 406 -8.77 -5.48 23.73
N ASN A 407 -8.91 -6.58 23.00
CA ASN A 407 -9.80 -7.68 23.39
C ASN A 407 -9.23 -9.03 22.93
N GLU A 408 -9.94 -10.12 23.21
CA GLU A 408 -9.49 -11.47 22.84
C GLU A 408 -9.35 -11.64 21.32
N LEU A 409 -10.22 -11.00 20.53
CA LEU A 409 -10.12 -11.06 19.08
C LEU A 409 -8.88 -10.32 18.56
N THR A 410 -8.45 -9.23 19.21
CA THR A 410 -7.16 -8.56 18.96
C THR A 410 -6.00 -9.56 19.08
N ARG A 411 -5.98 -10.35 20.16
CA ARG A 411 -4.97 -11.38 20.39
C ARG A 411 -5.01 -12.47 19.32
N ILE A 412 -6.22 -12.98 19.00
CA ILE A 412 -6.40 -14.02 17.98
C ILE A 412 -5.94 -13.52 16.62
N CYS A 413 -6.23 -12.28 16.25
CA CYS A 413 -5.78 -11.69 14.96
C CYS A 413 -4.25 -11.63 14.85
N LEU A 414 -3.55 -11.19 15.90
CA LEU A 414 -2.09 -11.15 15.94
C LEU A 414 -1.49 -12.57 15.90
N GLN A 415 -2.04 -13.50 16.66
CA GLN A 415 -1.60 -14.91 16.64
C GLN A 415 -1.83 -15.52 15.25
N THR A 416 -2.97 -15.23 14.62
CA THR A 416 -3.26 -15.69 13.25
C THR A 416 -2.23 -15.21 12.25
N ALA A 417 -1.78 -13.96 12.33
CA ALA A 417 -0.74 -13.44 11.45
C ALA A 417 0.60 -14.18 11.64
N ALA A 418 1.00 -14.42 12.89
CA ALA A 418 2.20 -15.19 13.22
C ALA A 418 2.13 -16.62 12.68
N ASP A 419 0.99 -17.30 12.85
CA ASP A 419 0.82 -18.70 12.47
C ASP A 419 0.68 -18.87 10.94
N VAL A 420 -0.07 -17.99 10.27
CA VAL A 420 -0.30 -18.06 8.81
C VAL A 420 0.97 -17.69 8.03
N GLY A 421 1.75 -16.70 8.51
CA GLY A 421 3.01 -16.31 7.89
C GLY A 421 2.86 -15.97 6.41
N MET A 422 2.05 -14.94 6.11
CA MET A 422 1.84 -14.38 4.77
C MET A 422 2.03 -12.85 4.83
N PRO A 423 2.38 -12.19 3.72
CA PRO A 423 2.62 -10.74 3.69
C PRO A 423 1.42 -9.90 4.13
N TYR A 424 0.21 -10.36 3.81
CA TYR A 424 -1.05 -9.66 4.07
C TYR A 424 -1.98 -10.43 4.99
N PRO A 425 -2.89 -9.73 5.73
CA PRO A 425 -3.13 -8.29 5.74
C PRO A 425 -1.98 -7.52 6.38
N ASN A 426 -1.85 -6.23 6.02
CA ASN A 426 -0.94 -5.31 6.71
C ASN A 426 -1.56 -4.90 8.05
N ILE A 427 -0.91 -5.25 9.17
CA ILE A 427 -1.50 -5.07 10.51
C ILE A 427 -0.91 -3.85 11.20
N GLY A 428 -1.78 -2.87 11.49
CA GLY A 428 -1.52 -1.78 12.40
C GLY A 428 -2.05 -2.11 13.80
N LEU A 429 -1.18 -2.19 14.77
CA LEU A 429 -1.54 -2.33 16.18
C LEU A 429 -1.48 -0.97 16.85
N ARG A 430 -2.64 -0.42 17.16
CA ARG A 430 -2.76 0.82 17.91
C ARG A 430 -2.44 0.57 19.39
N VAL A 431 -1.61 1.43 19.94
CA VAL A 431 -1.18 1.36 21.34
C VAL A 431 -1.39 2.71 22.03
N ASN A 432 -1.78 2.64 23.31
CA ASN A 432 -2.08 3.79 24.14
C ASN A 432 -1.66 3.50 25.58
N LYS A 433 -1.43 4.54 26.38
CA LYS A 433 -1.11 4.39 27.82
C LYS A 433 -2.15 3.63 28.62
N ALA A 434 -3.41 3.62 28.17
CA ALA A 434 -4.49 2.88 28.81
C ALA A 434 -4.50 1.39 28.47
N ASN A 435 -3.76 0.96 27.45
CA ASN A 435 -3.74 -0.42 27.04
C ASN A 435 -2.85 -1.28 27.95
N PRO A 436 -3.17 -2.56 28.12
CA PRO A 436 -2.38 -3.47 28.94
C PRO A 436 -1.04 -3.85 28.26
N ASP A 437 -0.02 -4.10 29.07
CA ASP A 437 1.34 -4.43 28.59
C ASP A 437 1.41 -5.63 27.67
N TRP A 438 0.47 -6.58 27.76
CA TRP A 438 0.44 -7.75 26.90
C TRP A 438 0.38 -7.43 25.40
N LEU A 439 -0.08 -6.22 25.01
CA LEU A 439 -0.07 -5.80 23.60
C LEU A 439 1.35 -5.69 23.05
N TYR A 440 2.29 -5.14 23.83
CA TYR A 440 3.69 -5.06 23.42
C TYR A 440 4.34 -6.45 23.35
N THR A 441 4.07 -7.30 24.36
CA THR A 441 4.53 -8.69 24.33
C THR A 441 4.02 -9.43 23.09
N GLN A 442 2.72 -9.34 22.82
CA GLN A 442 2.12 -9.98 21.64
C GLN A 442 2.65 -9.42 20.32
N ALA A 443 2.93 -8.10 20.25
CA ALA A 443 3.53 -7.49 19.07
C ALA A 443 4.93 -8.05 18.78
N VAL A 444 5.76 -8.16 19.81
CA VAL A 444 7.12 -8.74 19.71
C VAL A 444 7.07 -10.22 19.33
N GLU A 445 6.19 -10.99 19.96
CA GLU A 445 5.97 -12.41 19.61
C GLU A 445 5.52 -12.58 18.15
N THR A 446 4.62 -11.71 17.66
CA THR A 446 4.17 -11.74 16.27
C THR A 446 5.31 -11.38 15.30
N ALA A 447 6.09 -10.33 15.59
CA ALA A 447 7.25 -9.95 14.79
C ALA A 447 8.32 -11.06 14.74
N LYS A 448 8.55 -11.75 15.86
CA LYS A 448 9.47 -12.88 15.99
C LYS A 448 9.12 -14.04 15.07
N ALA A 449 7.85 -14.20 14.68
CA ALA A 449 7.43 -15.20 13.71
C ALA A 449 7.93 -14.94 12.28
N GLY A 450 8.56 -13.78 12.01
CA GLY A 450 9.13 -13.44 10.70
C GLY A 450 8.11 -13.03 9.64
N CYS A 451 6.87 -12.70 10.04
CA CYS A 451 5.83 -12.26 9.10
C CYS A 451 5.84 -10.76 8.79
N GLY A 452 6.81 -10.00 9.33
CA GLY A 452 6.93 -8.55 9.13
C GLY A 452 5.82 -7.71 9.78
N GLN A 453 5.05 -8.28 10.70
CA GLN A 453 3.90 -7.68 11.38
C GLN A 453 4.10 -7.68 12.91
N PRO A 454 3.40 -6.80 13.66
CA PRO A 454 2.63 -5.63 13.22
C PRO A 454 3.49 -4.36 13.13
N GLN A 455 2.93 -3.30 12.55
CA GLN A 455 3.39 -1.94 12.86
C GLN A 455 2.68 -1.41 14.11
N LEU A 456 3.40 -0.69 14.97
CA LEU A 456 2.81 -0.01 16.12
C LEU A 456 2.42 1.42 15.75
N LEU A 457 1.25 1.85 16.20
CA LEU A 457 0.70 3.19 15.98
C LEU A 457 0.37 3.83 17.33
N ASN A 458 0.92 5.00 17.61
CA ASN A 458 0.73 5.69 18.88
C ASN A 458 -0.57 6.51 18.88
N ASP A 459 -1.58 6.04 19.61
CA ASP A 459 -2.86 6.74 19.73
C ASP A 459 -2.73 8.17 20.26
N ASP A 460 -1.82 8.41 21.21
CA ASP A 460 -1.66 9.75 21.81
C ASP A 460 -1.25 10.79 20.75
N VAL A 461 -0.42 10.40 19.77
CA VAL A 461 0.03 11.26 18.67
C VAL A 461 -1.07 11.41 17.60
N TRP A 462 -1.55 10.28 17.08
CA TRP A 462 -2.49 10.33 15.95
C TRP A 462 -3.83 10.95 16.29
N ILE A 463 -4.36 10.70 17.49
CA ILE A 463 -5.61 11.33 17.97
C ILE A 463 -5.41 12.85 18.11
N ALA A 464 -4.27 13.30 18.65
CA ALA A 464 -3.97 14.71 18.73
C ALA A 464 -3.89 15.40 17.36
N ASN A 465 -3.24 14.73 16.39
CA ASN A 465 -3.08 15.26 15.04
C ASN A 465 -4.41 15.29 14.26
N MET A 466 -5.25 14.25 14.38
CA MET A 466 -6.59 14.25 13.81
C MET A 466 -7.45 15.41 14.36
N LYS A 467 -7.33 15.72 15.64
CA LYS A 467 -8.02 16.87 16.24
C LYS A 467 -7.54 18.20 15.69
N LYS A 468 -6.24 18.37 15.40
CA LYS A 468 -5.71 19.56 14.72
C LYS A 468 -6.27 19.73 13.31
N LEU A 469 -6.56 18.62 12.61
CA LEU A 469 -7.29 18.63 11.34
C LEU A 469 -8.79 18.99 11.48
N GLY A 470 -9.32 19.05 12.70
CA GLY A 470 -10.70 19.45 12.98
C GLY A 470 -11.67 18.28 13.13
N TYR A 471 -11.20 17.04 13.29
CA TYR A 471 -12.06 15.88 13.59
C TYR A 471 -12.61 15.93 15.02
N SER A 472 -13.80 15.35 15.23
CA SER A 472 -14.37 15.16 16.56
C SER A 472 -13.48 14.25 17.42
N GLN A 473 -13.66 14.29 18.76
CA GLN A 473 -12.91 13.39 19.63
C GLN A 473 -13.24 11.93 19.34
N GLU A 474 -14.51 11.64 19.07
CA GLU A 474 -14.99 10.28 18.77
C GLU A 474 -14.41 9.74 17.46
N ASP A 475 -14.38 10.57 16.40
CA ASP A 475 -13.82 10.15 15.12
C ASP A 475 -12.29 10.05 15.18
N ALA A 476 -11.63 10.97 15.88
CA ALA A 476 -10.19 10.87 16.12
C ALA A 476 -9.83 9.62 16.97
N ASN A 477 -10.62 9.26 17.98
CA ASN A 477 -10.45 8.04 18.75
C ASN A 477 -10.65 6.77 17.92
N ASP A 478 -11.42 6.84 16.85
CA ASP A 478 -11.78 5.68 16.02
C ASP A 478 -10.91 5.56 14.76
N TYR A 479 -9.84 6.31 14.65
CA TYR A 479 -8.98 6.24 13.46
C TYR A 479 -8.47 4.83 13.17
N TYR A 480 -8.16 4.57 11.91
CA TYR A 480 -7.47 3.36 11.46
C TYR A 480 -6.32 3.72 10.50
N ASN A 481 -5.34 2.84 10.38
CA ASN A 481 -4.38 2.94 9.29
C ASN A 481 -4.97 2.31 8.03
N MET A 482 -4.98 3.07 6.96
CA MET A 482 -5.40 2.61 5.65
C MET A 482 -4.15 2.22 4.86
N GLY A 483 -4.23 1.12 4.10
CA GLY A 483 -3.11 0.68 3.27
C GLY A 483 -1.81 0.49 4.03
N CYS A 484 -0.86 1.40 3.84
CA CYS A 484 0.48 1.32 4.44
C CYS A 484 0.55 1.98 5.82
N VAL A 485 0.42 3.30 5.87
CA VAL A 485 0.63 4.12 7.07
C VAL A 485 -0.41 5.22 7.24
N GLU A 486 -1.28 5.42 6.28
CA GLU A 486 -2.20 6.55 6.17
C GLU A 486 -3.30 6.48 7.24
N ILE A 487 -3.62 7.62 7.84
CA ILE A 487 -4.55 7.73 8.97
C ILE A 487 -5.90 8.28 8.51
N MET A 488 -6.97 7.49 8.71
CA MET A 488 -8.32 7.80 8.25
C MET A 488 -9.38 7.46 9.30
N VAL A 489 -10.63 7.93 9.07
CA VAL A 489 -11.81 7.59 9.87
C VAL A 489 -12.60 6.47 9.17
N PRO A 490 -12.83 5.32 9.83
CA PRO A 490 -13.44 4.16 9.19
C PRO A 490 -14.89 4.39 8.78
N GLY A 491 -15.22 3.99 7.55
CA GLY A 491 -16.58 4.01 7.02
C GLY A 491 -17.23 5.39 6.83
N LYS A 492 -16.48 6.47 7.04
CA LYS A 492 -16.97 7.85 6.96
C LYS A 492 -16.20 8.71 5.97
N GLN A 493 -15.02 8.29 5.62
CA GLN A 493 -14.09 9.03 4.77
C GLN A 493 -14.06 8.45 3.38
N PRO A 494 -14.04 9.27 2.32
CA PRO A 494 -13.92 8.78 0.94
C PRO A 494 -12.50 8.34 0.65
N ASN A 495 -12.26 8.06 -0.61
CA ASN A 495 -10.95 7.63 -1.10
C ASN A 495 -9.81 8.58 -0.69
N TRP A 496 -8.62 8.01 -0.44
CA TRP A 496 -7.41 8.77 -0.19
C TRP A 496 -6.83 9.30 -1.50
N GLY A 497 -6.57 10.59 -1.56
CA GLY A 497 -5.90 11.22 -2.70
C GLY A 497 -4.40 11.29 -2.48
N VAL A 498 -3.64 11.07 -3.56
CA VAL A 498 -2.19 11.12 -3.56
C VAL A 498 -1.72 12.30 -4.40
N CYS A 499 -0.85 13.14 -3.82
CA CYS A 499 -0.07 14.15 -4.52
C CYS A 499 1.24 13.54 -5.04
N GLU A 500 2.01 14.31 -5.78
CA GLU A 500 3.36 13.90 -6.16
C GLU A 500 4.27 13.81 -4.91
N ALA A 501 5.27 12.94 -4.96
CA ALA A 501 6.17 12.75 -3.83
C ALA A 501 7.37 13.70 -3.89
N ILE A 502 7.63 14.44 -2.82
CA ILE A 502 8.72 15.40 -2.72
C ILE A 502 9.96 14.69 -2.15
N ALA A 503 11.02 14.60 -2.94
CA ALA A 503 12.31 14.14 -2.49
C ALA A 503 13.12 15.31 -1.91
N PHE A 504 13.18 15.43 -0.60
CA PHE A 504 13.89 16.52 0.08
C PHE A 504 15.35 16.71 -0.39
N PRO A 505 16.15 15.64 -0.62
CA PRO A 505 17.54 15.81 -1.06
C PRO A 505 17.69 16.50 -2.43
N VAL A 506 16.72 16.33 -3.34
CA VAL A 506 16.76 16.93 -4.68
C VAL A 506 16.63 18.45 -4.62
N LEU A 507 15.94 18.97 -3.62
CA LEU A 507 15.78 20.43 -3.45
C LEU A 507 17.12 21.13 -3.16
N ILE A 508 18.09 20.43 -2.54
CA ILE A 508 19.46 20.97 -2.34
C ILE A 508 20.12 21.24 -3.70
N GLU A 509 19.97 20.36 -4.66
CA GLU A 509 20.53 20.55 -6.01
C GLU A 509 19.96 21.81 -6.68
N ASN A 510 18.66 22.06 -6.49
CA ASN A 510 18.00 23.27 -7.01
C ASN A 510 18.60 24.55 -6.38
N VAL A 511 18.79 24.56 -5.06
CA VAL A 511 19.45 25.69 -4.36
C VAL A 511 20.87 25.93 -4.87
N MET A 512 21.64 24.86 -5.08
CA MET A 512 22.99 24.96 -5.61
C MET A 512 23.02 25.44 -7.07
N LYS A 513 22.07 25.02 -7.90
CA LYS A 513 21.89 25.53 -9.26
C LYS A 513 21.52 27.03 -9.27
N GLU A 514 20.69 27.47 -8.32
CA GLU A 514 20.35 28.89 -8.16
C GLU A 514 21.55 29.72 -7.68
N TRP A 515 22.33 29.19 -6.72
CA TRP A 515 23.60 29.80 -6.28
C TRP A 515 24.57 29.97 -7.46
N LYS A 516 24.71 28.92 -8.33
CA LYS A 516 25.64 29.04 -9.49
C LYS A 516 25.27 30.15 -10.44
N LYS A 517 23.97 30.49 -10.55
CA LYS A 517 23.49 31.62 -11.36
C LYS A 517 23.66 32.95 -10.65
N ASN A 518 23.49 33.00 -9.34
CA ASN A 518 23.44 34.18 -8.50
C ASN A 518 24.22 33.99 -7.18
N PRO A 519 25.57 33.91 -7.22
CA PRO A 519 26.40 33.59 -6.03
C PRO A 519 26.23 34.56 -4.86
N GLU A 520 25.83 35.77 -5.13
CA GLU A 520 25.62 36.81 -4.11
C GLU A 520 24.41 36.57 -3.22
N LYS A 521 23.49 35.67 -3.62
CA LYS A 521 22.29 35.36 -2.84
C LYS A 521 22.58 34.48 -1.63
N ILE A 522 23.67 33.72 -1.62
CA ILE A 522 24.03 32.78 -0.56
C ILE A 522 25.38 33.11 0.01
N GLN A 523 25.41 33.83 1.13
CA GLN A 523 26.62 34.23 1.84
C GLN A 523 26.75 33.53 3.19
N THR A 524 25.62 33.03 3.73
CA THR A 524 25.54 32.37 5.00
C THR A 524 24.72 31.07 4.86
N PHE A 525 24.82 30.17 5.83
CA PHE A 525 23.96 28.98 5.89
C PHE A 525 22.49 29.38 6.00
N ASP A 526 22.16 30.44 6.72
CA ASP A 526 20.78 30.94 6.81
C ASP A 526 20.23 31.40 5.44
N ASP A 527 21.06 31.94 4.55
CA ASP A 527 20.65 32.31 3.20
C ASP A 527 20.39 31.05 2.36
N PHE A 528 21.22 30.01 2.55
CA PHE A 528 21.02 28.70 1.93
C PHE A 528 19.67 28.07 2.36
N MET A 529 19.42 28.05 3.67
CA MET A 529 18.16 27.49 4.23
C MET A 529 16.93 28.28 3.78
N LYS A 530 16.99 29.61 3.65
CA LYS A 530 15.88 30.39 3.11
C LYS A 530 15.51 29.98 1.69
N LEU A 531 16.50 29.74 0.84
CA LEU A 531 16.24 29.27 -0.53
C LEU A 531 15.74 27.82 -0.54
N TYR A 532 16.27 26.99 0.34
CA TYR A 532 15.82 25.62 0.51
C TYR A 532 14.33 25.56 0.91
N TYR A 533 13.93 26.35 1.89
CA TYR A 533 12.52 26.46 2.30
C TYR A 533 11.62 27.01 1.18
N ALA A 534 12.11 27.94 0.38
CA ALA A 534 11.36 28.44 -0.77
C ALA A 534 11.13 27.33 -1.84
N GLU A 535 12.10 26.42 -2.03
CA GLU A 535 11.92 25.25 -2.91
C GLU A 535 10.88 24.26 -2.31
N VAL A 536 10.86 24.06 -0.98
CA VAL A 536 9.83 23.26 -0.30
C VAL A 536 8.44 23.89 -0.50
N ASP A 537 8.31 25.19 -0.28
CA ASP A 537 7.06 25.92 -0.47
C ASP A 537 6.54 25.83 -1.93
N GLU A 538 7.46 25.98 -2.91
CA GLU A 538 7.12 25.86 -4.35
C GLU A 538 6.61 24.44 -4.67
N ALA A 539 7.26 23.40 -4.14
CA ALA A 539 6.86 22.02 -4.35
C ALA A 539 5.46 21.72 -3.75
N VAL A 540 5.24 22.17 -2.51
CA VAL A 540 3.94 22.00 -1.82
C VAL A 540 2.81 22.77 -2.53
N GLU A 541 3.07 23.98 -3.01
CA GLU A 541 2.09 24.75 -3.77
C GLU A 541 1.79 24.12 -5.12
N ALA A 542 2.78 23.54 -5.80
CA ALA A 542 2.57 22.83 -7.06
C ALA A 542 1.64 21.62 -6.88
N ASP A 543 1.79 20.86 -5.79
CA ASP A 543 0.87 19.77 -5.44
C ASP A 543 -0.56 20.25 -5.22
N TYR A 544 -0.73 21.38 -4.53
CA TYR A 544 -2.05 21.98 -4.36
C TYR A 544 -2.69 22.32 -5.71
N GLN A 545 -1.95 22.97 -6.61
CA GLN A 545 -2.45 23.33 -7.94
C GLN A 545 -2.82 22.11 -8.78
N ASP A 546 -2.05 21.03 -8.66
CA ASP A 546 -2.35 19.77 -9.32
C ASP A 546 -3.65 19.14 -8.81
N VAL A 547 -3.85 19.12 -7.50
CA VAL A 547 -5.10 18.65 -6.89
C VAL A 547 -6.30 19.47 -7.36
N VAL A 548 -6.16 20.79 -7.48
CA VAL A 548 -7.22 21.65 -8.02
C VAL A 548 -7.59 21.24 -9.44
N LYS A 549 -6.61 20.96 -10.30
CA LYS A 549 -6.83 20.48 -11.67
C LYS A 549 -7.47 19.08 -11.66
N LYS A 550 -6.92 18.13 -10.88
CA LYS A 550 -7.47 16.78 -10.75
C LYS A 550 -8.94 16.80 -10.32
N LYS A 551 -9.28 17.60 -9.33
CA LYS A 551 -10.67 17.74 -8.87
C LYS A 551 -11.60 18.34 -9.92
N ALA A 552 -11.13 19.29 -10.72
CA ALA A 552 -11.92 19.84 -11.82
C ALA A 552 -12.24 18.75 -12.87
N THR A 553 -11.29 17.85 -13.16
CA THR A 553 -11.49 16.72 -14.06
C THR A 553 -12.38 15.63 -13.44
N MET A 554 -12.24 15.37 -12.12
CA MET A 554 -13.06 14.36 -11.42
C MET A 554 -14.54 14.76 -11.35
N LYS A 555 -14.82 16.06 -11.36
CA LYS A 555 -16.18 16.56 -11.29
C LYS A 555 -17.00 16.06 -12.48
N ASP A 556 -18.17 15.49 -12.20
CA ASP A 556 -19.12 14.97 -13.18
C ASP A 556 -18.60 13.77 -14.03
N GLN A 557 -17.38 13.28 -13.75
CA GLN A 557 -16.80 12.14 -14.48
C GLN A 557 -16.47 10.93 -13.57
N CYS A 558 -16.05 11.17 -12.35
CA CYS A 558 -15.65 10.12 -11.41
C CYS A 558 -16.75 9.86 -10.38
N TYR A 559 -17.27 8.65 -10.39
CA TYR A 559 -18.27 8.16 -9.44
C TYR A 559 -17.93 6.75 -9.00
N ASP A 560 -18.15 6.44 -7.73
CA ASP A 560 -18.10 5.09 -7.17
C ASP A 560 -19.41 4.77 -6.44
N PRO A 561 -20.46 4.41 -7.15
CA PRO A 561 -21.79 4.20 -6.56
C PRO A 561 -21.83 3.10 -5.50
N TYR A 562 -21.02 2.02 -5.65
CA TYR A 562 -21.03 0.92 -4.69
C TYR A 562 -20.33 1.30 -3.38
N CYS A 563 -19.11 1.82 -3.44
CA CYS A 563 -18.42 2.26 -2.24
C CYS A 563 -19.17 3.42 -1.55
N SER A 564 -19.70 4.37 -2.32
CA SER A 564 -20.52 5.47 -1.80
C SER A 564 -21.74 4.99 -1.01
N LEU A 565 -22.35 3.88 -1.43
CA LEU A 565 -23.49 3.28 -0.72
C LEU A 565 -23.09 2.76 0.68
N LEU A 566 -21.82 2.44 0.88
CA LEU A 566 -21.27 1.85 2.10
C LEU A 566 -20.42 2.83 2.92
N ILE A 567 -20.45 4.12 2.55
CA ILE A 567 -19.82 5.23 3.27
C ILE A 567 -20.89 6.12 3.87
N ASP A 568 -20.74 6.43 5.17
CA ASP A 568 -21.66 7.28 5.90
C ASP A 568 -21.69 8.71 5.33
N GLY A 569 -22.86 9.29 5.31
CA GLY A 569 -23.15 10.60 4.74
C GLY A 569 -23.62 10.57 3.28
N CYS A 570 -23.12 9.64 2.45
CA CYS A 570 -23.44 9.62 1.02
C CYS A 570 -24.96 9.41 0.76
N LEU A 571 -25.54 8.44 1.45
CA LEU A 571 -26.98 8.14 1.30
C LEU A 571 -27.86 9.29 1.84
N GLU A 572 -27.51 9.84 3.00
CA GLU A 572 -28.20 10.95 3.64
C GLU A 572 -28.10 12.23 2.80
N ASN A 573 -26.94 12.51 2.21
CA ASN A 573 -26.71 13.68 1.36
C ASN A 573 -27.25 13.49 -0.07
N GLY A 574 -27.50 12.24 -0.51
CA GLY A 574 -27.88 11.91 -1.87
C GLY A 574 -26.80 12.23 -2.88
N LYS A 575 -25.54 11.89 -2.55
CA LYS A 575 -24.38 12.28 -3.33
C LYS A 575 -23.24 11.27 -3.23
N ASP A 576 -22.56 11.04 -4.34
CA ASP A 576 -21.40 10.16 -4.40
C ASP A 576 -20.26 10.67 -3.52
N MET A 577 -19.47 9.76 -2.95
CA MET A 577 -18.35 10.10 -2.07
C MET A 577 -17.26 10.92 -2.78
N LEU A 578 -17.01 10.67 -4.06
CA LEU A 578 -16.03 11.41 -4.86
C LEU A 578 -16.54 12.81 -5.25
N GLN A 579 -17.84 13.03 -5.15
CA GLN A 579 -18.50 14.32 -5.33
C GLN A 579 -18.76 15.05 -4.02
N GLY A 580 -18.24 14.56 -2.87
CA GLY A 580 -18.36 15.16 -1.55
C GLY A 580 -19.63 14.77 -0.81
N GLY A 581 -20.14 13.55 -1.00
CA GLY A 581 -21.30 12.99 -0.28
C GLY A 581 -20.95 12.43 1.09
N SER A 582 -19.72 12.07 1.35
CA SER A 582 -19.24 11.46 2.60
C SER A 582 -19.33 12.39 3.82
N GLU A 583 -19.44 11.82 5.02
CA GLU A 583 -19.49 12.56 6.28
C GLU A 583 -18.17 13.27 6.60
N CYS A 584 -17.04 12.63 6.32
CA CYS A 584 -15.70 13.18 6.47
C CYS A 584 -15.10 13.61 5.12
N PRO A 585 -14.22 14.63 5.12
CA PRO A 585 -13.59 15.14 3.91
C PRO A 585 -12.59 14.13 3.30
N MET A 586 -12.36 14.26 2.00
CA MET A 586 -11.25 13.58 1.32
C MET A 586 -9.92 14.14 1.81
N HIS A 587 -8.96 13.25 2.06
CA HIS A 587 -7.57 13.63 2.29
C HIS A 587 -6.78 13.62 0.99
N TRP A 588 -5.94 14.63 0.82
CA TRP A 588 -4.90 14.70 -0.20
C TRP A 588 -3.55 14.66 0.49
N SER A 589 -2.83 13.60 0.29
CA SER A 589 -1.54 13.39 0.94
C SER A 589 -0.42 14.00 0.11
N VAL A 590 0.28 14.96 0.71
CA VAL A 590 1.57 15.47 0.21
C VAL A 590 2.65 14.58 0.81
N TYR A 591 3.22 13.72 -0.02
CA TYR A 591 4.27 12.79 0.40
C TYR A 591 5.63 13.45 0.37
N ALA A 592 6.49 13.12 1.35
CA ALA A 592 7.90 13.46 1.32
C ALA A 592 8.75 12.28 1.83
N TYR A 593 10.02 12.24 1.41
CA TYR A 593 11.01 11.26 1.87
C TYR A 593 12.42 11.81 1.79
N GLY A 594 13.38 11.06 2.34
CA GLY A 594 14.79 11.41 2.33
C GLY A 594 15.18 12.32 3.47
N ILE A 595 14.47 12.28 4.61
CA ILE A 595 14.76 13.17 5.76
C ILE A 595 16.17 12.97 6.31
N GLY A 596 16.66 11.74 6.44
CA GLY A 596 18.03 11.46 6.89
C GLY A 596 19.06 11.98 5.90
N THR A 597 18.88 11.68 4.59
CA THR A 597 19.82 12.14 3.56
C THR A 597 19.88 13.67 3.45
N VAL A 598 18.74 14.36 3.55
CA VAL A 598 18.72 15.83 3.50
C VAL A 598 19.35 16.45 4.75
N ALA A 599 19.08 15.90 5.94
CA ALA A 599 19.65 16.38 7.18
C ALA A 599 21.18 16.23 7.17
N ASP A 600 21.68 15.06 6.80
CA ASP A 600 23.11 14.79 6.64
C ASP A 600 23.75 15.75 5.62
N SER A 601 23.09 15.94 4.47
CA SER A 601 23.57 16.82 3.40
C SER A 601 23.63 18.29 3.83
N LEU A 602 22.58 18.80 4.47
CA LEU A 602 22.54 20.17 4.98
C LEU A 602 23.55 20.37 6.12
N CYS A 603 23.73 19.36 6.98
CA CYS A 603 24.75 19.37 8.01
C CYS A 603 26.18 19.44 7.39
N ALA A 604 26.43 18.69 6.31
CA ALA A 604 27.69 18.74 5.57
C ALA A 604 27.93 20.13 4.96
N VAL A 605 26.91 20.71 4.31
CA VAL A 605 26.98 22.08 3.74
C VAL A 605 27.29 23.11 4.85
N LYS A 606 26.54 23.06 5.97
CA LYS A 606 26.79 23.95 7.13
C LYS A 606 28.22 23.82 7.63
N LYS A 607 28.62 22.61 7.99
CA LYS A 607 29.91 22.33 8.63
C LYS A 607 31.09 22.67 7.73
N PHE A 608 31.15 22.10 6.52
CA PHE A 608 32.35 22.17 5.71
C PHE A 608 32.46 23.43 4.85
N ILE A 609 31.34 24.04 4.46
CA ILE A 609 31.34 25.23 3.62
C ILE A 609 31.30 26.50 4.47
N PHE A 610 30.38 26.58 5.45
CA PHE A 610 30.15 27.83 6.17
C PHE A 610 30.95 27.93 7.47
N ASP A 611 30.99 26.88 8.30
CA ASP A 611 31.58 26.90 9.62
C ASP A 611 33.11 26.69 9.53
N GLU A 612 33.58 25.56 9.02
CA GLU A 612 34.99 25.18 8.94
C GLU A 612 35.72 25.76 7.71
N LYS A 613 34.97 26.09 6.65
CA LYS A 613 35.48 26.62 5.37
C LYS A 613 36.58 25.74 4.74
N LYS A 614 36.39 24.40 4.89
CA LYS A 614 37.27 23.38 4.30
C LYS A 614 37.03 23.21 2.82
N ILE A 615 35.79 23.41 2.38
CA ILE A 615 35.31 23.23 1.02
C ILE A 615 34.59 24.49 0.61
N THR A 616 34.86 24.96 -0.60
CA THR A 616 34.09 26.07 -1.18
C THR A 616 32.77 25.54 -1.79
N MET A 617 31.79 26.43 -1.92
CA MET A 617 30.53 26.07 -2.61
C MET A 617 30.77 25.61 -4.06
N GLU A 618 31.77 26.22 -4.74
CA GLU A 618 32.19 25.87 -6.11
C GLU A 618 32.73 24.42 -6.16
N GLU A 619 33.63 24.06 -5.23
CA GLU A 619 34.23 22.74 -5.16
C GLU A 619 33.15 21.69 -4.86
N MET A 620 32.20 21.98 -3.93
CA MET A 620 31.09 21.09 -3.63
C MET A 620 30.20 20.91 -4.88
N TYR A 621 29.80 22.01 -5.52
CA TYR A 621 28.98 21.94 -6.73
C TYR A 621 29.62 21.08 -7.84
N ASP A 622 30.91 21.34 -8.11
CA ASP A 622 31.65 20.59 -9.12
C ASP A 622 31.82 19.10 -8.79
N ALA A 623 32.05 18.76 -7.51
CA ALA A 623 32.12 17.38 -7.04
C ALA A 623 30.80 16.64 -7.25
N LEU A 624 29.67 17.27 -6.89
CA LEU A 624 28.33 16.69 -7.07
C LEU A 624 28.00 16.47 -8.55
N GLN A 625 28.30 17.46 -9.44
CA GLN A 625 28.07 17.34 -10.88
C GLN A 625 28.90 16.24 -11.53
N LYS A 626 30.06 15.90 -10.97
CA LYS A 626 30.94 14.82 -11.42
C LYS A 626 30.72 13.50 -10.68
N ASN A 627 29.68 13.41 -9.85
CA ASN A 627 29.42 12.24 -9.03
C ASN A 627 30.68 11.79 -8.23
N PHE A 628 31.42 12.80 -7.68
CA PHE A 628 32.70 12.71 -6.97
C PHE A 628 33.89 12.16 -7.79
N GLU A 629 33.77 11.98 -9.10
CA GLU A 629 34.92 11.60 -9.93
C GLU A 629 36.02 12.69 -9.84
N GLY A 630 37.21 12.31 -9.36
CA GLY A 630 38.33 13.21 -9.05
C GLY A 630 38.17 13.99 -7.72
N TYR A 631 37.19 13.66 -6.88
CA TYR A 631 36.92 14.22 -5.56
C TYR A 631 36.78 13.14 -4.48
N GLU A 632 37.41 11.96 -4.66
CA GLU A 632 37.26 10.79 -3.80
C GLU A 632 37.70 11.05 -2.35
N GLU A 633 38.73 11.92 -2.14
CA GLU A 633 39.16 12.33 -0.79
C GLU A 633 38.08 13.20 -0.11
N MET A 634 37.43 14.09 -0.88
CA MET A 634 36.32 14.90 -0.38
C MET A 634 35.12 14.01 -0.03
N GLN A 635 34.75 13.09 -0.90
CA GLN A 635 33.69 12.14 -0.61
C GLN A 635 33.96 11.34 0.66
N ALA A 636 35.15 10.78 0.80
CA ALA A 636 35.55 10.01 1.99
C ALA A 636 35.49 10.86 3.27
N MET A 637 35.86 12.14 3.20
CA MET A 637 35.73 13.09 4.30
C MET A 637 34.27 13.36 4.65
N LEU A 638 33.41 13.60 3.65
CA LEU A 638 31.98 13.84 3.83
C LEU A 638 31.31 12.64 4.49
N LEU A 639 31.54 11.44 3.97
CA LEU A 639 30.97 10.20 4.53
C LEU A 639 31.41 9.94 5.98
N LYS A 640 32.66 10.30 6.33
CA LYS A 640 33.22 9.96 7.63
C LYS A 640 32.99 11.00 8.71
N GLU A 641 33.06 12.28 8.32
CA GLU A 641 33.11 13.39 9.28
C GLU A 641 31.78 14.16 9.41
N THR A 642 30.81 13.93 8.52
CA THR A 642 29.47 14.51 8.65
C THR A 642 28.72 13.83 9.78
N PRO A 643 28.17 14.59 10.75
CA PRO A 643 27.19 14.05 11.69
C PRO A 643 26.02 13.46 10.93
N SER A 644 25.61 12.24 11.26
CA SER A 644 24.52 11.57 10.55
C SER A 644 23.30 11.40 11.45
N TYR A 645 22.12 11.67 10.88
CA TYR A 645 20.82 11.48 11.49
C TYR A 645 20.63 9.99 11.86
N GLY A 646 19.94 9.74 12.97
CA GLY A 646 19.74 8.40 13.51
C GLY A 646 20.77 7.98 14.57
N ASN A 647 21.67 8.88 14.95
CA ASN A 647 22.70 8.65 15.98
C ASN A 647 22.49 9.47 17.27
N GLY A 648 21.37 10.17 17.40
CA GLY A 648 21.06 11.02 18.56
C GLY A 648 22.06 12.17 18.71
N ILE A 649 22.37 12.86 17.62
CA ILE A 649 23.26 14.01 17.52
C ILE A 649 22.41 15.25 17.28
N ASP A 650 22.28 16.09 18.30
CA ASP A 650 21.37 17.25 18.28
C ASP A 650 21.55 18.13 17.03
N GLU A 651 22.79 18.38 16.57
CA GLU A 651 23.06 19.27 15.43
C GLU A 651 22.35 18.80 14.13
N VAL A 652 22.42 17.52 13.80
CA VAL A 652 21.80 16.99 12.58
C VAL A 652 20.32 16.70 12.80
N ASP A 653 19.93 16.30 14.02
CA ASP A 653 18.55 16.06 14.41
C ASP A 653 17.73 17.37 14.41
N ASP A 654 18.34 18.52 14.84
CA ASP A 654 17.73 19.86 14.74
C ASP A 654 17.48 20.25 13.28
N ILE A 655 18.44 20.00 12.37
CA ILE A 655 18.26 20.27 10.93
C ILE A 655 17.13 19.42 10.34
N ALA A 656 17.07 18.13 10.68
CA ALA A 656 15.98 17.24 10.25
C ALA A 656 14.62 17.75 10.73
N ASN A 657 14.56 18.15 12.01
CA ASN A 657 13.38 18.73 12.63
C ASN A 657 12.94 20.04 11.96
N ASP A 658 13.86 20.94 11.65
CA ASP A 658 13.55 22.22 11.00
C ASP A 658 12.98 22.00 9.58
N VAL A 659 13.56 21.09 8.80
CA VAL A 659 13.06 20.73 7.46
C VAL A 659 11.66 20.15 7.55
N LEU A 660 11.44 19.18 8.45
CA LEU A 660 10.14 18.55 8.62
C LEU A 660 9.09 19.54 9.13
N SER A 661 9.44 20.37 10.10
CA SER A 661 8.52 21.39 10.65
C SER A 661 8.08 22.36 9.57
N HIS A 662 9.01 22.89 8.76
CA HIS A 662 8.67 23.79 7.66
C HIS A 662 7.75 23.12 6.63
N PHE A 663 8.06 21.91 6.21
CA PHE A 663 7.21 21.14 5.29
C PHE A 663 5.79 20.91 5.86
N ASN A 664 5.70 20.50 7.12
CA ASN A 664 4.41 20.27 7.78
C ASN A 664 3.58 21.54 7.88
N GLU A 665 4.20 22.68 8.24
CA GLU A 665 3.54 24.00 8.29
C GLU A 665 3.03 24.41 6.89
N ALA A 666 3.86 24.24 5.84
CA ALA A 666 3.48 24.54 4.47
C ALA A 666 2.26 23.71 4.02
N VAL A 667 2.25 22.41 4.29
CA VAL A 667 1.10 21.54 3.97
C VAL A 667 -0.14 21.92 4.79
N MET A 668 0.00 22.19 6.09
CA MET A 668 -1.13 22.61 6.93
C MET A 668 -1.71 23.95 6.47
N ASP A 669 -0.90 24.83 5.91
CA ASP A 669 -1.34 26.12 5.36
C ASP A 669 -2.21 25.96 4.11
N LEU A 670 -2.06 24.86 3.34
CA LEU A 670 -2.97 24.54 2.25
C LEU A 670 -4.42 24.39 2.73
N ASN A 671 -4.62 23.89 3.95
CA ASN A 671 -5.96 23.75 4.55
C ASN A 671 -6.67 25.09 4.77
N LYS A 672 -5.95 26.22 4.79
CA LYS A 672 -6.54 27.55 4.81
C LYS A 672 -7.17 27.93 3.46
N LYS A 673 -6.67 27.36 2.37
CA LYS A 673 -7.13 27.56 0.99
C LYS A 673 -8.18 26.53 0.59
N ALA A 674 -8.04 25.27 1.04
CA ALA A 674 -8.94 24.18 0.73
C ALA A 674 -10.29 24.36 1.43
N LYS A 675 -11.40 24.25 0.67
CA LYS A 675 -12.76 24.48 1.21
C LYS A 675 -13.41 23.20 1.72
N THR A 676 -13.21 22.09 1.06
CA THR A 676 -13.96 20.84 1.30
C THR A 676 -13.06 19.68 1.67
N ASP A 677 -11.82 19.66 1.21
CA ASP A 677 -10.87 18.58 1.42
C ASP A 677 -9.82 18.96 2.46
N LYS A 678 -9.04 17.99 2.87
CA LYS A 678 -7.89 18.20 3.76
C LYS A 678 -6.59 17.80 3.06
N PHE A 679 -5.58 18.66 3.17
CA PHE A 679 -4.22 18.33 2.83
C PHE A 679 -3.50 17.81 4.07
N VAL A 680 -2.81 16.71 3.93
CA VAL A 680 -2.12 16.03 5.03
C VAL A 680 -0.68 15.77 4.65
N SER A 681 0.24 16.03 5.55
CA SER A 681 1.65 15.72 5.35
C SER A 681 1.93 14.26 5.69
N THR A 682 2.66 13.57 4.83
CA THR A 682 3.02 12.16 5.00
C THR A 682 4.51 12.00 4.76
N LEU A 683 5.22 11.51 5.76
CA LEU A 683 6.66 11.20 5.62
C LEU A 683 6.81 9.70 5.32
N PHE A 684 6.76 9.39 4.02
CA PHE A 684 6.67 8.03 3.54
C PHE A 684 7.24 7.88 2.13
N GLY A 685 8.22 7.00 1.96
CA GLY A 685 8.90 6.78 0.69
C GLY A 685 8.27 5.73 -0.20
N TYR A 686 7.41 4.81 0.35
CA TYR A 686 6.97 3.59 -0.33
C TYR A 686 8.19 2.79 -0.82
N PHE A 687 8.61 3.00 -2.06
CA PHE A 687 9.90 2.58 -2.65
C PHE A 687 10.51 3.69 -3.53
N PHE A 688 9.88 4.85 -3.64
CA PHE A 688 10.34 5.92 -4.52
C PHE A 688 11.70 6.48 -4.14
N HIS A 689 12.06 6.45 -2.85
CA HIS A 689 13.37 6.88 -2.36
C HIS A 689 14.53 6.11 -3.02
N ILE A 690 14.28 4.86 -3.44
CA ILE A 690 15.26 4.00 -4.11
C ILE A 690 15.47 4.47 -5.54
N TYR A 691 14.40 4.41 -6.35
CA TYR A 691 14.47 4.74 -7.78
C TYR A 691 14.79 6.21 -8.04
N HIS A 692 14.35 7.09 -7.14
CA HIS A 692 14.75 8.49 -7.21
C HIS A 692 16.23 8.67 -6.92
N GLY A 693 16.78 7.90 -5.98
CA GLY A 693 18.22 7.87 -5.71
C GLY A 693 19.05 7.41 -6.91
N GLU A 694 18.52 6.47 -7.71
CA GLU A 694 19.20 5.98 -8.92
C GLU A 694 19.42 7.07 -9.96
N ILE A 695 18.46 7.96 -10.14
CA ILE A 695 18.51 8.99 -11.18
C ILE A 695 18.92 10.36 -10.69
N ALA A 696 18.74 10.68 -9.39
CA ALA A 696 19.18 11.94 -8.80
C ALA A 696 20.70 12.01 -8.72
N GLY A 697 21.24 13.22 -8.85
CA GLY A 697 22.67 13.49 -8.69
C GLY A 697 23.21 13.10 -7.30
N ALA A 698 24.53 13.16 -7.13
CA ALA A 698 25.18 13.00 -5.84
C ALA A 698 24.73 14.06 -4.84
N THR A 699 24.83 13.79 -3.53
CA THR A 699 24.39 14.68 -2.46
C THR A 699 25.56 15.09 -1.55
N PRO A 700 25.48 16.25 -0.87
CA PRO A 700 26.59 16.80 -0.08
C PRO A 700 27.06 15.94 1.10
N ASP A 701 26.28 14.97 1.55
CA ASP A 701 26.65 13.99 2.58
C ASP A 701 27.61 12.89 2.08
N GLY A 702 27.94 12.89 0.77
CA GLY A 702 28.83 11.93 0.13
C GLY A 702 28.12 10.78 -0.60
N ARG A 703 26.76 10.74 -0.61
CA ARG A 703 25.98 9.78 -1.39
C ARG A 703 26.22 9.98 -2.90
N MET A 704 26.46 8.92 -3.64
CA MET A 704 26.61 8.95 -5.09
C MET A 704 25.26 8.79 -5.82
N LYS A 705 25.21 9.22 -7.07
CA LYS A 705 24.13 8.83 -7.99
C LYS A 705 24.08 7.28 -8.07
N GLY A 706 22.89 6.71 -8.04
CA GLY A 706 22.71 5.27 -8.03
C GLY A 706 22.44 4.68 -6.63
N GLU A 707 22.71 5.43 -5.57
CA GLU A 707 22.41 5.02 -4.20
C GLU A 707 21.04 5.55 -3.76
N ALA A 708 20.30 4.75 -2.99
CA ALA A 708 18.99 5.14 -2.47
C ALA A 708 19.09 6.38 -1.55
N PHE A 709 18.03 7.18 -1.49
CA PHE A 709 17.83 8.13 -0.40
C PHE A 709 17.39 7.41 0.87
N SER A 710 17.40 8.10 2.02
CA SER A 710 16.83 7.56 3.24
C SER A 710 15.32 7.32 3.10
N ASP A 711 14.84 6.21 3.69
CA ASP A 711 13.44 5.84 3.68
C ASP A 711 12.66 6.60 4.76
N SER A 712 11.56 7.23 4.37
CA SER A 712 10.55 7.78 5.29
C SER A 712 11.17 8.59 6.45
N MET A 713 10.99 8.17 7.71
CA MET A 713 11.62 8.77 8.89
C MET A 713 13.02 8.19 9.21
N GLY A 714 13.46 7.19 8.47
CA GLY A 714 14.71 6.48 8.74
C GLY A 714 15.95 7.28 8.38
N PRO A 715 17.11 6.87 8.92
CA PRO A 715 18.41 7.37 8.51
C PRO A 715 18.79 6.90 7.11
N SER A 716 19.83 7.47 6.54
CA SER A 716 20.48 6.90 5.36
C SER A 716 21.01 5.50 5.70
N GLN A 717 20.88 4.55 4.76
CA GLN A 717 21.15 3.13 4.98
C GLN A 717 22.54 2.89 5.55
N GLY A 718 22.62 2.20 6.70
CA GLY A 718 23.84 1.82 7.37
C GLY A 718 24.60 2.97 8.07
N ARG A 719 24.04 4.19 8.15
CA ARG A 719 24.67 5.32 8.81
C ARG A 719 24.27 5.55 10.27
N ASP A 720 23.33 4.76 10.78
CA ASP A 720 22.86 4.77 12.18
C ASP A 720 23.67 3.79 13.04
N GLU A 721 24.93 4.13 13.27
CA GLU A 721 25.94 3.25 13.89
C GLU A 721 25.87 3.21 15.43
N GLN A 722 25.13 4.13 16.08
CA GLN A 722 25.11 4.26 17.54
C GLN A 722 24.04 3.40 18.22
N GLY A 723 23.40 2.52 17.46
CA GLY A 723 22.45 1.54 17.94
C GLY A 723 20.99 2.03 18.06
N PRO A 724 20.06 1.12 18.38
CA PRO A 724 18.62 1.35 18.23
C PRO A 724 18.08 2.46 19.15
N THR A 725 18.60 2.62 20.34
CA THR A 725 18.15 3.68 21.26
C THR A 725 18.49 5.07 20.69
N ARG A 726 19.62 5.22 20.03
CA ARG A 726 20.02 6.50 19.42
C ARG A 726 19.16 6.81 18.19
N LEU A 727 18.89 5.80 17.36
CA LEU A 727 17.94 5.97 16.25
C LEU A 727 16.59 6.49 16.77
N LEU A 728 16.00 5.80 17.75
CA LEU A 728 14.69 6.20 18.27
C LEU A 728 14.72 7.61 18.92
N ASN A 729 15.85 8.00 19.53
CA ASN A 729 16.00 9.36 20.06
C ASN A 729 16.03 10.41 18.94
N SER A 730 16.71 10.18 17.82
CA SER A 730 16.68 11.07 16.65
C SER A 730 15.25 11.21 16.10
N VAL A 731 14.50 10.11 16.02
CA VAL A 731 13.09 10.15 15.57
C VAL A 731 12.21 10.91 16.57
N LEU A 732 12.42 10.72 17.88
CA LEU A 732 11.70 11.47 18.93
C LEU A 732 12.04 12.96 18.95
N HIS A 733 13.15 13.37 18.35
CA HIS A 733 13.54 14.77 18.20
C HIS A 733 12.72 15.50 17.13
N LEU A 734 12.15 14.78 16.17
CA LEU A 734 11.33 15.34 15.13
C LEU A 734 10.00 15.85 15.70
N ASN A 735 9.58 17.04 15.26
CA ASN A 735 8.27 17.59 15.60
C ASN A 735 7.19 16.94 14.73
N ASP A 736 6.51 15.95 15.28
CA ASP A 736 5.40 15.24 14.64
C ASP A 736 4.02 15.90 14.87
N ASP A 737 3.98 17.00 15.58
CA ASP A 737 2.78 17.72 16.00
C ASP A 737 1.85 18.12 14.83
N LEU A 738 2.36 18.24 13.62
CA LEU A 738 1.62 18.62 12.43
C LEU A 738 1.59 17.54 11.35
N VAL A 739 2.24 16.40 11.57
CA VAL A 739 2.13 15.29 10.63
C VAL A 739 0.80 14.61 10.79
N THR A 740 0.04 14.58 9.73
CA THR A 740 -1.38 14.22 9.76
C THR A 740 -1.74 13.10 8.81
N GLY A 741 -0.86 12.75 7.87
CA GLY A 741 -1.09 11.73 6.85
C GLY A 741 -0.54 10.35 7.20
N GLY A 742 0.59 10.27 7.86
CA GLY A 742 1.22 9.01 8.25
C GLY A 742 2.75 9.07 8.25
N TYR A 743 3.36 8.12 8.96
CA TYR A 743 4.81 7.92 9.04
C TYR A 743 5.19 6.48 8.81
N ALA A 744 6.43 6.23 8.37
CA ALA A 744 7.04 4.93 8.42
C ALA A 744 8.43 4.99 9.06
N LEU A 745 8.66 4.13 10.05
CA LEU A 745 10.00 3.85 10.58
C LEU A 745 10.24 2.35 10.51
N ASN A 746 11.12 1.92 9.62
CA ASN A 746 11.55 0.53 9.52
C ASN A 746 12.58 0.19 10.60
N PHE A 747 12.32 -0.87 11.38
CA PHE A 747 13.16 -1.30 12.48
C PHE A 747 13.52 -2.79 12.32
N LYS A 748 14.70 -3.05 11.76
CA LYS A 748 15.18 -4.40 11.43
C LYS A 748 15.93 -5.01 12.60
N ILE A 749 15.46 -6.17 13.10
CA ILE A 749 16.02 -6.86 14.27
C ILE A 749 16.52 -8.24 13.88
N ASN A 750 17.69 -8.60 14.42
CA ASN A 750 18.22 -9.95 14.26
C ASN A 750 17.34 -10.98 15.00
N PRO A 751 16.85 -12.02 14.31
CA PRO A 751 16.03 -13.05 14.95
C PRO A 751 16.73 -13.75 16.14
N SER A 752 18.06 -13.92 16.10
CA SER A 752 18.79 -14.56 17.18
C SER A 752 18.70 -13.77 18.49
N PHE A 753 18.71 -12.43 18.40
CA PHE A 753 18.54 -11.56 19.58
C PHE A 753 17.15 -11.71 20.21
N LEU A 754 16.09 -11.78 19.40
CA LEU A 754 14.72 -11.97 19.89
C LEU A 754 14.45 -13.40 20.42
N ASN A 755 15.26 -14.37 20.04
CA ASN A 755 15.13 -15.73 20.57
C ASN A 755 15.64 -15.85 22.02
N GLU A 756 16.37 -14.86 22.52
CA GLU A 756 16.77 -14.77 23.92
C GLU A 756 15.71 -14.02 24.74
N GLU A 757 15.32 -14.54 25.90
CA GLU A 757 14.34 -13.88 26.78
C GLU A 757 14.73 -12.44 27.15
N LYS A 758 16.03 -12.19 27.29
CA LYS A 758 16.55 -10.83 27.56
C LYS A 758 16.37 -9.92 26.36
N GLY A 759 16.62 -10.42 25.14
CA GLY A 759 16.46 -9.66 23.91
C GLY A 759 15.01 -9.30 23.67
N GLU A 760 14.11 -10.27 23.81
CA GLU A 760 12.67 -10.07 23.69
C GLU A 760 12.16 -8.99 24.65
N LYS A 761 12.50 -9.08 25.96
CA LYS A 761 12.15 -8.06 26.96
C LYS A 761 12.79 -6.70 26.69
N ALA A 762 14.01 -6.67 26.17
CA ALA A 762 14.69 -5.41 25.85
C ALA A 762 13.97 -4.67 24.71
N ILE A 763 13.55 -5.38 23.66
CA ILE A 763 12.78 -4.79 22.55
C ILE A 763 11.39 -4.36 23.03
N GLU A 764 10.69 -5.18 23.81
CA GLU A 764 9.39 -4.81 24.41
C GLU A 764 9.49 -3.49 25.18
N GLN A 765 10.49 -3.36 26.06
CA GLN A 765 10.71 -2.15 26.87
C GLN A 765 11.13 -0.96 26.01
N LEU A 766 11.97 -1.17 25.00
CA LEU A 766 12.41 -0.12 24.08
C LEU A 766 11.23 0.46 23.31
N LEU A 767 10.37 -0.40 22.76
CA LEU A 767 9.17 0.00 22.04
C LEU A 767 8.18 0.75 22.95
N LYS A 768 7.97 0.23 24.15
CA LYS A 768 7.12 0.88 25.13
C LYS A 768 7.65 2.27 25.48
N ALA A 769 8.95 2.39 25.76
CA ALA A 769 9.58 3.68 26.06
C ALA A 769 9.48 4.65 24.86
N TYR A 770 9.68 4.16 23.63
CA TYR A 770 9.55 4.98 22.41
C TYR A 770 8.14 5.55 22.28
N ILE A 771 7.10 4.71 22.40
CA ILE A 771 5.69 5.12 22.30
C ILE A 771 5.32 6.07 23.45
N GLU A 772 5.72 5.78 24.70
CA GLU A 772 5.43 6.62 25.87
C GLU A 772 6.09 8.01 25.80
N ASN A 773 7.19 8.15 25.03
CA ASN A 773 7.86 9.42 24.79
C ASN A 773 7.39 10.15 23.53
N GLY A 774 6.33 9.68 22.88
CA GLY A 774 5.72 10.36 21.75
C GLY A 774 6.09 9.82 20.37
N GLY A 775 6.81 8.70 20.28
CA GLY A 775 7.11 8.09 18.99
C GLY A 775 5.83 7.73 18.23
N PRO A 776 5.64 8.21 16.99
CA PRO A 776 4.34 8.11 16.31
C PRO A 776 4.05 6.72 15.74
N GLN A 777 5.08 6.06 15.19
CA GLN A 777 4.94 4.77 14.51
C GLN A 777 6.29 4.05 14.48
N VAL A 778 6.27 2.70 14.52
CA VAL A 778 7.43 1.86 14.24
C VAL A 778 7.00 0.53 13.65
N GLN A 779 7.70 0.05 12.63
CA GLN A 779 7.47 -1.21 11.95
C GLN A 779 8.61 -2.16 12.29
N ILE A 780 8.30 -3.17 13.12
CA ILE A 780 9.30 -4.16 13.53
C ILE A 780 9.27 -5.31 12.55
N TYR A 781 10.43 -5.70 12.04
CA TYR A 781 10.55 -6.94 11.30
C TYR A 781 11.86 -7.65 11.60
N THR A 782 11.81 -8.96 11.50
CA THR A 782 12.94 -9.82 11.79
C THR A 782 13.42 -10.50 10.53
N THR A 783 14.70 -10.45 10.28
CA THR A 783 15.32 -11.13 9.15
C THR A 783 16.77 -11.45 9.45
N ASN A 784 17.28 -12.51 8.82
CA ASN A 784 18.66 -12.92 8.90
C ASN A 784 19.39 -12.39 7.66
N MET A 785 20.52 -11.72 7.87
CA MET A 785 21.33 -11.16 6.78
C MET A 785 21.88 -12.23 5.84
N GLU A 786 22.22 -13.40 6.35
CA GLU A 786 22.70 -14.52 5.54
C GLU A 786 21.59 -15.06 4.63
N ASP A 787 20.37 -15.19 5.16
CA ASP A 787 19.21 -15.63 4.39
C ASP A 787 18.86 -14.65 3.28
N LEU A 788 18.91 -13.33 3.53
CA LEU A 788 18.69 -12.29 2.50
C LEU A 788 19.72 -12.40 1.36
N LYS A 789 21.00 -12.52 1.69
CA LYS A 789 22.06 -12.66 0.69
C LYS A 789 21.98 -13.96 -0.08
N ASP A 790 21.67 -15.09 0.59
CA ASP A 790 21.47 -16.37 -0.08
C ASP A 790 20.21 -16.35 -0.97
N ALA A 791 19.15 -15.65 -0.55
CA ALA A 791 17.91 -15.51 -1.32
C ALA A 791 18.09 -14.73 -2.63
N GLN A 792 19.03 -13.78 -2.70
CA GLN A 792 19.39 -13.11 -3.97
C GLN A 792 20.03 -14.06 -4.99
N ILE A 793 20.73 -15.12 -4.51
CA ILE A 793 21.46 -16.08 -5.33
C ILE A 793 20.61 -17.33 -5.58
N HIS A 794 19.85 -17.77 -4.57
CA HIS A 794 19.07 -19.01 -4.53
C HIS A 794 17.61 -18.74 -4.12
N PRO A 795 16.85 -17.94 -4.89
CA PRO A 795 15.48 -17.55 -4.53
C PRO A 795 14.55 -18.76 -4.31
N GLU A 796 14.80 -19.86 -5.00
CA GLU A 796 13.99 -21.08 -4.87
C GLU A 796 14.04 -21.72 -3.47
N LYS A 797 15.05 -21.40 -2.65
CA LYS A 797 15.20 -21.89 -1.27
C LYS A 797 14.49 -21.04 -0.23
N HIS A 798 14.19 -19.77 -0.59
CA HIS A 798 13.72 -18.72 0.33
C HIS A 798 12.37 -18.14 -0.08
N ARG A 799 11.49 -18.96 -0.66
CA ARG A 799 10.18 -18.52 -1.21
C ARG A 799 9.26 -17.91 -0.16
N ASP A 800 9.44 -18.27 1.10
CA ASP A 800 8.61 -17.84 2.23
C ASP A 800 9.28 -16.70 3.05
N LEU A 801 10.43 -16.19 2.59
CA LEU A 801 11.13 -15.11 3.30
C LEU A 801 10.38 -13.79 3.11
N ILE A 802 9.75 -13.32 4.18
CA ILE A 802 8.99 -12.07 4.17
C ILE A 802 9.86 -10.93 4.70
N VAL A 803 9.80 -9.79 4.03
CA VAL A 803 10.47 -8.56 4.46
C VAL A 803 9.50 -7.39 4.49
N ARG A 804 9.85 -6.37 5.28
CA ARG A 804 9.14 -5.09 5.27
C ARG A 804 9.79 -4.18 4.24
N VAL A 805 9.01 -3.72 3.27
CA VAL A 805 9.49 -2.80 2.24
C VAL A 805 9.37 -1.36 2.74
N GLY A 806 8.25 -0.74 2.56
CA GLY A 806 7.95 0.60 3.05
C GLY A 806 6.46 0.66 3.38
N GLY A 807 6.07 0.43 4.65
CA GLY A 807 4.67 0.40 5.06
C GLY A 807 3.89 -0.88 4.70
N TYR A 808 4.47 -1.79 3.93
CA TYR A 808 3.87 -3.09 3.55
C TYR A 808 4.91 -4.20 3.56
N CYS A 809 4.46 -5.45 3.56
CA CYS A 809 5.31 -6.64 3.50
C CYS A 809 5.23 -7.30 2.13
N GLU A 810 6.33 -7.96 1.73
CA GLU A 810 6.38 -8.77 0.53
C GLU A 810 7.34 -9.96 0.73
N PHE A 811 7.19 -11.00 -0.08
CA PHE A 811 8.20 -12.03 -0.18
C PHE A 811 9.46 -11.44 -0.84
N PHE A 812 10.59 -11.57 -0.17
CA PHE A 812 11.85 -10.98 -0.62
C PHE A 812 12.23 -11.38 -2.05
N VAL A 813 11.96 -12.63 -2.41
CA VAL A 813 12.27 -13.18 -3.74
C VAL A 813 11.40 -12.61 -4.87
N ASN A 814 10.31 -11.93 -4.54
CA ASN A 814 9.44 -11.27 -5.52
C ASN A 814 9.85 -9.82 -5.81
N LEU A 815 10.74 -9.27 -4.99
CA LEU A 815 11.26 -7.91 -5.16
C LEU A 815 12.34 -7.90 -6.24
N ASP A 816 12.47 -6.77 -6.95
CA ASP A 816 13.61 -6.56 -7.83
C ASP A 816 14.93 -6.44 -7.04
N LYS A 817 16.05 -6.56 -7.75
CA LYS A 817 17.38 -6.59 -7.12
C LYS A 817 17.75 -5.28 -6.42
N VAL A 818 17.20 -4.15 -6.89
CA VAL A 818 17.51 -2.83 -6.31
C VAL A 818 16.83 -2.69 -4.96
N LEU A 819 15.55 -3.06 -4.87
CA LEU A 819 14.81 -3.15 -3.61
C LEU A 819 15.45 -4.17 -2.64
N GLN A 820 15.81 -5.34 -3.14
CA GLN A 820 16.49 -6.36 -2.33
C GLN A 820 17.79 -5.82 -1.73
N THR A 821 18.58 -5.11 -2.53
CA THR A 821 19.86 -4.52 -2.09
C THR A 821 19.65 -3.43 -1.04
N GLU A 822 18.65 -2.57 -1.24
CA GLU A 822 18.30 -1.55 -0.25
C GLU A 822 17.93 -2.18 1.10
N ILE A 823 17.07 -3.22 1.11
CA ILE A 823 16.65 -3.92 2.34
C ILE A 823 17.85 -4.61 3.03
N ILE A 824 18.77 -5.17 2.25
CA ILE A 824 20.02 -5.74 2.78
C ILE A 824 20.85 -4.66 3.48
N ASN A 825 20.98 -3.49 2.89
CA ASN A 825 21.82 -2.39 3.39
C ASN A 825 21.26 -1.66 4.62
N ARG A 826 19.98 -1.87 4.97
CA ARG A 826 19.39 -1.33 6.21
C ARG A 826 20.11 -1.90 7.44
N THR A 827 20.34 -1.07 8.45
CA THR A 827 20.99 -1.49 9.69
C THR A 827 20.23 -2.64 10.37
N LEU A 828 20.96 -3.66 10.78
CA LEU A 828 20.44 -4.81 11.52
C LEU A 828 20.81 -4.66 13.00
N TYR A 829 19.80 -4.50 13.87
CA TYR A 829 20.02 -4.35 15.29
C TYR A 829 20.03 -5.71 16.02
N GLY A 830 20.79 -5.80 17.11
CA GLY A 830 20.89 -7.02 17.92
C GLY A 830 21.95 -8.01 17.42
N GLU A 831 22.91 -7.58 16.63
CA GLU A 831 24.17 -8.31 16.44
C GLU A 831 25.07 -8.09 17.66
N ALA A 832 25.70 -9.18 18.15
CA ALA A 832 26.51 -9.18 19.38
C ALA A 832 27.86 -8.45 19.18
#